data_a3c0f886545cef2fd8ae071cb6a6ac98
#
_entry.id   a3c0f886545cef2fd8ae071cb6a6ac98
#
_cell.length_a   1.000
_cell.length_b   1.000
_cell.length_c   1.000
_cell.angle_alpha   90.00
_cell.angle_beta   90.00
_cell.angle_gamma   90.00
#
_symmetry.space_group_name_H-M   'P 1'
#
loop_
_entity.id
_entity.type
_entity.pdbx_description
1 polymer ?
#
loop_
_entity_poly.entity_id
_entity_poly.type
_entity_poly.pdbx_seq_one_letter_code
_entity_poly.pdbx_strand_id
1 'polypeptide(L)'
;MRRVPVLLFPPKRDYVPYLAIDIILFSSDKIQIITYCAILYFCTEIKNRQTFIRVNKKIVIPLIILGILASAFFVANYLTNFSLFQKEKKNQYISHHLSDNKLVIKTSLGSISVSFINSSIVQVSFAQKKSDQEVTSHSVVLSADKTGGALFEDENELFYTRDKLQVVIKKSPFKLIFFQKGNQILAESDGYFKSNEVEGFRFSLKPDEKIYGAGFRTTPLNRRGHRYELYNQAVYGYNLNSPNLNFSVPFIISSKGYGLLFDNASKGWLDLDVHQNNVMEFSSIGGEMSYYVIADNDFDSILKEYGRLTGYQPMPPRWALGNLQSKFGYKTQHETEAIVDQMIEAGYPLDAIIIDLYWFGLGVHDHFYMGNLDWYKKNWPEPEQMIQRFKQRGIKTILITEPFILQESKNWQLASDNKYMGTDNNGNTFVIDDLWFGPGGLIDVFNPDARRWFWEQYRRQIEIGIAGWWGDLGEPEKHPEKMQHFTGSAEVVHNLYSHYWHKMLWDYYSLEYPEVRLFNLNRSGFAGSQRYSVYPWSGDVSRDWNGFQVQPLAVLGMTLSGFSYMHSDLGGFAMGEPDEELYLRWLQYGAFNPVFRPHGDTNAPVEPIAYSDNAQKIIKEYIDLRYRMLPYNYSIAWLNSIKGTPLTKPLFFEEPDNDEISNIDDTFLWGPNLLIAPILEKDAKMRKVYLPKGKWYDFFTDQVMNGGKWIEKSTTLENIPVFARSGGFIPMINPIKNTTAYTSENLIIHHYYDPEIINSEFIIYDDDGETKSAYEKGLYELLEIKSMHFDSFVLFTFNRKEAFNYNGKPATRNIELLIHGYNSKPGKIQTGRVPVKNALSKQAYQTTKTQISFWDSEKELLQIKFQLSESITNLQIIF
;
A
#
# COMPACT_ATOMS: atom_id res chain seq x y z
N MET A 1 2.50 -7.19 -26.42
CA MET A 1 2.52 -7.37 -27.88
C MET A 1 3.97 -7.40 -28.37
N ARG A 2 4.54 -8.55 -28.67
CA ARG A 2 5.87 -8.60 -29.30
C ARG A 2 5.71 -8.73 -30.80
N ARG A 3 6.25 -7.79 -31.58
CA ARG A 3 6.41 -7.89 -33.02
C ARG A 3 7.71 -8.65 -33.31
N VAL A 4 7.62 -9.78 -34.01
CA VAL A 4 8.79 -10.48 -34.54
C VAL A 4 8.77 -10.28 -36.07
N PRO A 5 9.76 -9.60 -36.68
CA PRO A 5 9.83 -9.49 -38.11
C PRO A 5 10.46 -10.76 -38.71
N VAL A 6 9.78 -11.39 -39.63
CA VAL A 6 10.33 -12.47 -40.44
C VAL A 6 10.94 -11.86 -41.71
N LEU A 7 12.27 -11.86 -41.79
CA LEU A 7 13.01 -11.46 -42.98
C LEU A 7 12.99 -12.62 -43.98
N LEU A 8 12.31 -12.42 -45.11
CA LEU A 8 12.47 -13.26 -46.29
C LEU A 8 13.32 -12.53 -47.32
N PHE A 9 14.43 -13.14 -47.78
CA PHE A 9 15.34 -12.62 -48.77
C PHE A 9 14.69 -12.55 -50.18
N PRO A 10 15.01 -11.53 -51.01
CA PRO A 10 14.35 -11.31 -52.28
C PRO A 10 15.01 -12.09 -53.41
N PRO A 11 14.26 -12.58 -54.44
CA PRO A 11 14.74 -12.74 -55.78
C PRO A 11 14.46 -11.49 -56.63
N LYS A 12 15.30 -11.25 -57.58
CA LYS A 12 15.39 -10.07 -58.49
C LYS A 12 14.15 -9.86 -59.36
N ARG A 13 13.71 -8.56 -59.39
CA ARG A 13 12.92 -7.86 -60.41
C ARG A 13 11.58 -8.43 -60.85
N ASP A 14 10.46 -7.82 -60.38
CA ASP A 14 9.49 -7.04 -61.13
C ASP A 14 8.33 -6.66 -60.19
N TYR A 15 7.74 -5.51 -60.40
CA TYR A 15 6.74 -4.84 -59.54
C TYR A 15 5.56 -5.71 -59.15
N VAL A 16 5.44 -6.04 -57.86
CA VAL A 16 4.20 -6.50 -57.20
C VAL A 16 4.07 -5.79 -55.87
N PRO A 17 2.90 -5.21 -55.53
CA PRO A 17 2.75 -4.50 -54.24
C PRO A 17 2.82 -5.49 -53.09
N TYR A 18 3.62 -5.13 -52.08
CA TYR A 18 3.79 -5.91 -50.86
C TYR A 18 2.48 -6.01 -50.09
N LEU A 19 2.07 -7.22 -49.79
CA LEU A 19 1.06 -7.52 -48.77
C LEU A 19 1.80 -7.89 -47.50
N ALA A 20 1.82 -6.99 -46.54
CA ALA A 20 2.27 -7.28 -45.20
C ALA A 20 1.14 -8.01 -44.45
N ILE A 21 1.35 -9.28 -44.11
CA ILE A 21 0.45 -10.01 -43.23
C ILE A 21 1.02 -9.93 -41.82
N ASP A 22 0.46 -9.02 -40.99
CA ASP A 22 0.70 -9.03 -39.56
C ASP A 22 -0.08 -10.19 -38.93
N ILE A 23 0.63 -11.23 -38.47
CA ILE A 23 0.04 -12.27 -37.65
C ILE A 23 0.00 -11.78 -36.22
N ILE A 24 -1.17 -11.34 -35.77
CA ILE A 24 -1.45 -11.01 -34.39
C ILE A 24 -2.01 -12.25 -33.69
N LEU A 25 -1.31 -12.81 -32.74
CA LEU A 25 -1.81 -13.90 -31.90
C LEU A 25 -2.82 -13.33 -30.89
N PHE A 26 -4.08 -13.68 -31.02
CA PHE A 26 -5.17 -13.41 -30.11
C PHE A 26 -5.62 -14.68 -29.40
N SER A 27 -6.28 -14.50 -28.22
CA SER A 27 -6.95 -15.60 -27.51
C SER A 27 -8.00 -16.30 -28.37
N SER A 28 -8.31 -17.55 -28.05
CA SER A 28 -9.08 -18.52 -28.87
C SER A 28 -10.41 -17.99 -29.48
N ASP A 29 -11.11 -17.10 -28.78
CA ASP A 29 -12.44 -16.64 -29.21
C ASP A 29 -12.42 -15.61 -30.34
N LYS A 30 -11.30 -14.92 -30.55
CA LYS A 30 -11.12 -13.92 -31.62
C LYS A 30 -10.60 -14.55 -32.92
N ILE A 31 -10.00 -15.74 -32.84
CA ILE A 31 -9.48 -16.47 -34.04
C ILE A 31 -10.63 -16.92 -34.93
N GLN A 32 -11.78 -17.32 -34.34
CA GLN A 32 -12.97 -17.73 -35.14
C GLN A 32 -13.55 -16.59 -35.97
N ILE A 33 -13.62 -15.38 -35.41
CA ILE A 33 -14.18 -14.21 -36.12
C ILE A 33 -13.26 -13.75 -37.25
N ILE A 34 -11.94 -13.78 -37.03
CA ILE A 34 -10.95 -13.35 -38.02
C ILE A 34 -10.89 -14.33 -39.21
N THR A 35 -10.99 -15.66 -38.96
CA THR A 35 -11.03 -16.65 -40.00
C THR A 35 -12.30 -16.52 -40.87
N TYR A 36 -13.45 -16.25 -40.23
CA TYR A 36 -14.72 -16.01 -40.93
C TYR A 36 -14.71 -14.71 -41.75
N CYS A 37 -14.16 -13.65 -41.21
CA CYS A 37 -14.01 -12.38 -41.92
C CYS A 37 -12.99 -12.45 -43.07
N ALA A 38 -11.88 -13.19 -42.91
CA ALA A 38 -10.89 -13.38 -43.97
C ALA A 38 -11.46 -14.21 -45.15
N ILE A 39 -12.25 -15.23 -44.86
CA ILE A 39 -12.93 -16.04 -45.90
C ILE A 39 -14.02 -15.21 -46.59
N LEU A 40 -14.81 -14.42 -45.87
CA LEU A 40 -15.81 -13.52 -46.47
C LEU A 40 -15.16 -12.37 -47.26
N TYR A 41 -14.07 -11.82 -46.84
CA TYR A 41 -13.31 -10.78 -47.55
C TYR A 41 -12.72 -11.35 -48.86
N PHE A 42 -12.13 -12.53 -48.82
CA PHE A 42 -11.61 -13.23 -50.03
C PHE A 42 -12.70 -13.59 -51.03
N CYS A 43 -13.87 -14.03 -50.56
CA CYS A 43 -15.03 -14.33 -51.40
C CYS A 43 -15.68 -13.06 -52.00
N THR A 44 -15.64 -11.92 -51.31
CA THR A 44 -16.15 -10.63 -51.83
C THR A 44 -15.22 -9.97 -52.82
N GLU A 45 -13.88 -10.09 -52.63
CA GLU A 45 -12.91 -9.54 -53.60
C GLU A 45 -12.86 -10.34 -54.91
N ILE A 46 -13.08 -11.65 -54.88
CA ILE A 46 -13.21 -12.48 -56.07
C ILE A 46 -14.47 -12.11 -56.87
N LYS A 47 -15.51 -11.58 -56.23
CA LYS A 47 -16.75 -11.18 -56.88
C LYS A 47 -16.68 -9.79 -57.54
N ASN A 48 -15.75 -8.95 -57.15
CA ASN A 48 -15.66 -7.56 -57.56
C ASN A 48 -14.58 -7.25 -58.63
N ARG A 49 -13.70 -8.21 -58.98
CA ARG A 49 -12.70 -8.02 -60.05
C ARG A 49 -13.05 -8.89 -61.28
N GLN A 50 -13.68 -8.27 -62.27
CA GLN A 50 -13.78 -8.82 -63.64
C GLN A 50 -12.42 -8.76 -64.34
N THR A 51 -11.46 -9.59 -63.89
CA THR A 51 -10.23 -9.85 -64.67
C THR A 51 -9.91 -11.30 -64.52
N PHE A 52 -9.99 -12.04 -65.68
CA PHE A 52 -9.76 -13.45 -65.76
C PHE A 52 -8.33 -13.82 -65.34
N ILE A 53 -8.13 -14.25 -64.12
CA ILE A 53 -7.01 -15.12 -63.76
C ILE A 53 -7.62 -16.55 -63.73
N ARG A 54 -7.19 -17.43 -64.63
CA ARG A 54 -7.49 -18.86 -64.54
C ARG A 54 -6.85 -19.41 -63.23
N VAL A 55 -7.54 -19.33 -62.14
CA VAL A 55 -7.14 -19.95 -60.87
C VAL A 55 -7.29 -21.46 -61.02
N ASN A 56 -6.18 -22.18 -60.91
CA ASN A 56 -6.16 -23.66 -61.15
C ASN A 56 -6.94 -24.31 -59.96
N LYS A 57 -8.20 -24.71 -60.28
CA LYS A 57 -9.10 -25.36 -59.30
C LYS A 57 -8.46 -26.57 -58.59
N LYS A 58 -7.45 -27.23 -59.26
CA LYS A 58 -6.70 -28.34 -58.67
C LYS A 58 -5.77 -27.94 -57.50
N ILE A 59 -5.48 -26.64 -57.29
CA ILE A 59 -4.64 -26.17 -56.19
C ILE A 59 -5.52 -25.53 -55.11
N VAL A 60 -6.57 -24.78 -55.45
CA VAL A 60 -7.42 -24.06 -54.52
C VAL A 60 -8.32 -24.98 -53.68
N ILE A 61 -8.89 -26.03 -54.33
CA ILE A 61 -9.75 -26.96 -53.59
C ILE A 61 -8.98 -27.75 -52.53
N PRO A 62 -7.76 -28.29 -52.79
CA PRO A 62 -6.97 -28.93 -51.73
C PRO A 62 -6.58 -28.00 -50.60
N LEU A 63 -6.27 -26.71 -50.87
CA LEU A 63 -5.93 -25.73 -49.82
C LEU A 63 -7.13 -25.37 -48.93
N ILE A 64 -8.32 -25.28 -49.52
CA ILE A 64 -9.57 -25.07 -48.75
C ILE A 64 -9.88 -26.30 -47.88
N ILE A 65 -9.72 -27.51 -48.47
CA ILE A 65 -9.93 -28.77 -47.74
C ILE A 65 -8.90 -28.92 -46.62
N LEU A 66 -7.62 -28.54 -46.84
CA LEU A 66 -6.58 -28.56 -45.82
C LEU A 66 -6.88 -27.57 -44.69
N GLY A 67 -7.39 -26.36 -45.03
CA GLY A 67 -7.84 -25.37 -44.04
C GLY A 67 -9.02 -25.86 -43.20
N ILE A 68 -10.00 -26.52 -43.83
CA ILE A 68 -11.15 -27.09 -43.11
C ILE A 68 -10.71 -28.27 -42.23
N LEU A 69 -9.81 -29.13 -42.70
CA LEU A 69 -9.27 -30.25 -41.92
C LEU A 69 -8.39 -29.76 -40.76
N ALA A 70 -7.59 -28.74 -40.98
CA ALA A 70 -6.82 -28.11 -39.89
C ALA A 70 -7.74 -27.46 -38.82
N SER A 71 -8.79 -26.77 -39.27
CA SER A 71 -9.80 -26.20 -38.37
C SER A 71 -10.58 -27.29 -37.63
N ALA A 72 -10.96 -28.36 -38.30
CA ALA A 72 -11.63 -29.52 -37.67
C ALA A 72 -10.70 -30.27 -36.70
N PHE A 73 -9.41 -30.38 -37.00
CA PHE A 73 -8.39 -30.93 -36.10
C PHE A 73 -8.16 -30.06 -34.87
N PHE A 74 -8.12 -28.73 -35.04
CA PHE A 74 -8.05 -27.80 -33.89
C PHE A 74 -9.31 -27.83 -33.03
N VAL A 75 -10.49 -27.87 -33.64
CA VAL A 75 -11.77 -28.02 -32.93
C VAL A 75 -11.86 -29.39 -32.25
N ALA A 76 -11.43 -30.44 -32.89
CA ALA A 76 -11.39 -31.77 -32.27
C ALA A 76 -10.38 -31.86 -31.14
N ASN A 77 -9.18 -31.28 -31.26
CA ASN A 77 -8.20 -31.14 -30.17
C ASN A 77 -8.72 -30.24 -29.03
N TYR A 78 -9.42 -29.17 -29.37
CA TYR A 78 -10.05 -28.30 -28.38
C TYR A 78 -11.17 -29.02 -27.63
N LEU A 79 -12.04 -29.76 -28.35
CA LEU A 79 -13.12 -30.56 -27.75
C LEU A 79 -12.59 -31.78 -26.98
N THR A 80 -11.50 -32.43 -27.44
CA THR A 80 -10.86 -33.53 -26.70
C THR A 80 -10.10 -33.02 -25.48
N ASN A 81 -9.44 -31.88 -25.54
CA ASN A 81 -8.88 -31.22 -24.34
C ASN A 81 -9.97 -30.71 -23.41
N PHE A 82 -11.12 -30.25 -23.91
CA PHE A 82 -12.28 -29.89 -23.12
C PHE A 82 -12.98 -31.12 -22.49
N SER A 83 -12.94 -32.28 -23.09
CA SER A 83 -13.50 -33.53 -22.52
C SER A 83 -12.54 -34.28 -21.59
N LEU A 84 -11.25 -33.88 -21.55
CA LEU A 84 -10.24 -34.34 -20.59
C LEU A 84 -10.28 -33.54 -19.27
N PHE A 85 -11.20 -32.60 -19.08
CA PHE A 85 -11.57 -32.14 -17.77
C PHE A 85 -12.13 -33.36 -17.03
N GLN A 86 -11.25 -34.05 -16.28
CA GLN A 86 -11.71 -35.03 -15.29
C GLN A 86 -12.77 -34.32 -14.46
N LYS A 87 -13.95 -34.96 -14.37
CA LYS A 87 -15.02 -34.49 -13.48
C LYS A 87 -14.40 -34.23 -12.13
N GLU A 88 -14.27 -32.95 -11.74
CA GLU A 88 -13.79 -32.59 -10.40
C GLU A 88 -14.55 -33.41 -9.39
N LYS A 89 -13.83 -34.12 -8.53
CA LYS A 89 -14.47 -34.90 -7.49
C LYS A 89 -15.07 -33.92 -6.50
N LYS A 90 -16.39 -33.85 -6.40
CA LYS A 90 -17.07 -33.03 -5.42
C LYS A 90 -16.79 -33.59 -4.01
N ASN A 91 -16.47 -32.66 -3.10
CA ASN A 91 -16.22 -32.99 -1.72
C ASN A 91 -17.52 -33.44 -1.07
N GLN A 92 -17.48 -34.49 -0.25
CA GLN A 92 -18.66 -35.08 0.42
C GLN A 92 -18.38 -35.20 1.92
N TYR A 93 -19.36 -34.85 2.74
CA TYR A 93 -19.33 -35.05 4.16
C TYR A 93 -19.33 -36.55 4.51
N ILE A 94 -18.49 -36.93 5.51
CA ILE A 94 -18.43 -38.30 6.02
C ILE A 94 -18.78 -38.33 7.50
N SER A 95 -18.10 -37.54 8.31
CA SER A 95 -18.30 -37.49 9.78
C SER A 95 -17.68 -36.21 10.34
N HIS A 96 -17.97 -35.92 11.59
CA HIS A 96 -17.32 -34.81 12.29
C HIS A 96 -17.06 -35.17 13.76
N HIS A 97 -16.20 -34.40 14.41
CA HIS A 97 -16.01 -34.44 15.86
C HIS A 97 -15.46 -33.08 16.33
N LEU A 98 -15.72 -32.77 17.60
CA LEU A 98 -15.14 -31.60 18.25
C LEU A 98 -13.91 -32.04 19.05
N SER A 99 -12.76 -31.46 18.80
CA SER A 99 -11.49 -31.73 19.50
C SER A 99 -10.78 -30.41 19.76
N ASP A 100 -10.36 -30.20 21.01
CA ASP A 100 -9.62 -28.99 21.43
C ASP A 100 -10.22 -27.66 20.95
N ASN A 101 -11.55 -27.56 21.04
CA ASN A 101 -12.36 -26.42 20.58
C ASN A 101 -12.30 -26.15 19.08
N LYS A 102 -11.89 -27.14 18.28
CA LYS A 102 -11.84 -27.14 16.83
C LYS A 102 -12.86 -28.15 16.30
N LEU A 103 -13.75 -27.69 15.41
CA LEU A 103 -14.65 -28.62 14.70
C LEU A 103 -13.88 -29.25 13.54
N VAL A 104 -13.68 -30.57 13.59
CA VAL A 104 -12.99 -31.31 12.53
C VAL A 104 -14.04 -32.13 11.77
N ILE A 105 -14.07 -31.91 10.44
CA ILE A 105 -15.01 -32.52 9.51
C ILE A 105 -14.23 -33.41 8.56
N LYS A 106 -14.50 -34.71 8.60
CA LYS A 106 -13.95 -35.66 7.63
C LYS A 106 -14.77 -35.63 6.36
N THR A 107 -14.10 -35.52 5.23
CA THR A 107 -14.74 -35.45 3.89
C THR A 107 -14.09 -36.47 2.96
N SER A 108 -14.69 -36.64 1.76
CA SER A 108 -14.18 -37.56 0.74
C SER A 108 -12.82 -37.16 0.15
N LEU A 109 -12.44 -35.90 0.23
CA LEU A 109 -11.16 -35.40 -0.29
C LEU A 109 -10.10 -35.23 0.81
N GLY A 110 -10.49 -35.11 2.07
CA GLY A 110 -9.61 -34.88 3.20
C GLY A 110 -10.35 -34.46 4.45
N SER A 111 -9.68 -33.71 5.33
CA SER A 111 -10.28 -33.21 6.56
C SER A 111 -10.32 -31.68 6.54
N ILE A 112 -11.43 -31.09 6.92
CA ILE A 112 -11.58 -29.65 7.11
C ILE A 112 -11.65 -29.38 8.62
N SER A 113 -10.89 -28.40 9.09
CA SER A 113 -10.99 -27.92 10.46
C SER A 113 -11.51 -26.48 10.48
N VAL A 114 -12.46 -26.19 11.36
CA VAL A 114 -13.04 -24.88 11.60
C VAL A 114 -12.73 -24.47 13.02
N SER A 115 -12.07 -23.32 13.19
CA SER A 115 -11.65 -22.78 14.48
C SER A 115 -11.97 -21.31 14.60
N PHE A 116 -12.55 -20.87 15.72
CA PHE A 116 -12.69 -19.44 16.00
C PHE A 116 -11.38 -18.88 16.55
N ILE A 117 -10.85 -17.84 15.90
CA ILE A 117 -9.71 -17.07 16.40
C ILE A 117 -10.18 -16.12 17.50
N ASN A 118 -11.32 -15.47 17.28
CA ASN A 118 -12.03 -14.64 18.25
C ASN A 118 -13.52 -14.55 17.86
N SER A 119 -14.27 -13.58 18.40
CA SER A 119 -15.70 -13.37 18.11
C SER A 119 -16.01 -12.82 16.70
N SER A 120 -14.99 -12.40 15.95
CA SER A 120 -15.12 -11.81 14.61
C SER A 120 -14.36 -12.60 13.54
N ILE A 121 -13.49 -13.54 13.91
CA ILE A 121 -12.60 -14.25 12.97
C ILE A 121 -12.75 -15.75 13.13
N VAL A 122 -12.99 -16.44 12.00
CA VAL A 122 -12.96 -17.89 11.90
C VAL A 122 -11.93 -18.34 10.86
N GLN A 123 -11.14 -19.34 11.23
CA GLN A 123 -10.21 -20.04 10.35
C GLN A 123 -10.85 -21.32 9.81
N VAL A 124 -10.65 -21.60 8.53
CA VAL A 124 -10.95 -22.88 7.88
C VAL A 124 -9.68 -23.39 7.25
N SER A 125 -9.28 -24.63 7.58
CA SER A 125 -8.09 -25.26 7.01
C SER A 125 -8.45 -26.62 6.43
N PHE A 126 -7.86 -26.97 5.30
CA PHE A 126 -8.01 -28.25 4.64
C PHE A 126 -6.69 -29.03 4.68
N ALA A 127 -6.78 -30.32 5.03
CA ALA A 127 -5.65 -31.25 5.00
C ALA A 127 -6.04 -32.54 4.28
N GLN A 128 -5.23 -32.96 3.30
CA GLN A 128 -5.46 -34.22 2.57
C GLN A 128 -5.18 -35.48 3.43
N LYS A 129 -4.17 -35.43 4.30
CA LYS A 129 -3.80 -36.49 5.25
C LYS A 129 -3.68 -35.87 6.65
N LYS A 130 -3.88 -36.70 7.67
CA LYS A 130 -3.61 -36.30 9.05
C LYS A 130 -2.14 -35.95 9.18
N SER A 131 -1.81 -34.66 9.16
CA SER A 131 -0.49 -34.17 9.49
C SER A 131 -0.46 -33.94 11.00
N ASP A 132 0.47 -34.59 11.70
CA ASP A 132 0.70 -34.35 13.13
C ASP A 132 1.53 -33.09 13.39
N GLN A 133 1.96 -32.38 12.33
CA GLN A 133 2.66 -31.11 12.45
C GLN A 133 1.67 -29.95 12.30
N GLU A 134 1.60 -29.13 13.31
CA GLU A 134 0.91 -27.85 13.26
C GLU A 134 1.68 -26.94 12.29
N VAL A 135 1.02 -26.52 11.24
CA VAL A 135 1.62 -25.66 10.24
C VAL A 135 1.64 -24.23 10.77
N THR A 136 2.81 -23.65 10.80
CA THR A 136 2.98 -22.26 11.24
C THR A 136 2.65 -21.31 10.10
N SER A 137 1.62 -20.49 10.25
CA SER A 137 1.29 -19.42 9.32
C SER A 137 2.43 -18.39 9.20
N HIS A 138 2.68 -17.91 8.00
CA HIS A 138 3.59 -16.79 7.77
C HIS A 138 2.91 -15.43 7.96
N SER A 139 1.61 -15.35 7.71
CA SER A 139 0.83 -14.11 7.77
C SER A 139 0.28 -13.81 9.15
N VAL A 140 -0.19 -14.85 9.86
CA VAL A 140 -1.03 -14.73 11.06
C VAL A 140 -0.19 -14.82 12.33
N VAL A 141 -0.50 -13.95 13.30
CA VAL A 141 0.17 -13.91 14.61
C VAL A 141 -0.73 -14.38 15.76
N LEU A 142 -2.05 -14.49 15.52
CA LEU A 142 -3.00 -14.96 16.51
C LEU A 142 -3.21 -16.48 16.41
N SER A 143 -3.27 -17.14 17.55
CA SER A 143 -3.73 -18.53 17.66
C SER A 143 -5.24 -18.59 17.92
N ALA A 144 -5.83 -19.76 17.63
CA ALA A 144 -7.23 -20.02 17.95
C ALA A 144 -7.52 -19.86 19.45
N ASP A 145 -8.65 -19.26 19.77
CA ASP A 145 -9.08 -19.09 21.15
C ASP A 145 -9.42 -20.45 21.80
N LYS A 146 -9.02 -20.61 23.05
CA LYS A 146 -9.24 -21.81 23.82
C LYS A 146 -10.72 -22.07 24.20
N THR A 147 -11.60 -21.09 24.04
CA THR A 147 -13.03 -21.23 24.38
C THR A 147 -13.86 -21.92 23.30
N GLY A 148 -13.38 -21.96 22.04
CA GLY A 148 -14.08 -22.58 20.92
C GLY A 148 -15.47 -22.00 20.62
N GLY A 149 -16.32 -22.79 20.01
CA GLY A 149 -17.72 -22.48 19.71
C GLY A 149 -18.66 -23.56 20.23
N ALA A 150 -19.94 -23.23 20.35
CA ALA A 150 -21.01 -24.18 20.63
C ALA A 150 -21.40 -24.93 19.34
N LEU A 151 -21.47 -26.24 19.38
CA LEU A 151 -21.89 -27.07 18.27
C LEU A 151 -23.32 -27.59 18.53
N PHE A 152 -24.19 -27.34 17.55
CA PHE A 152 -25.51 -27.95 17.45
C PHE A 152 -25.61 -28.70 16.12
N GLU A 153 -26.36 -29.81 16.08
CA GLU A 153 -26.53 -30.65 14.89
C GLU A 153 -27.98 -30.98 14.68
N ASP A 154 -28.42 -30.96 13.44
CA ASP A 154 -29.66 -31.60 12.99
C ASP A 154 -29.35 -32.65 11.89
N GLU A 155 -30.38 -33.19 11.28
CA GLU A 155 -30.26 -34.24 10.25
C GLU A 155 -29.38 -33.78 9.06
N ASN A 156 -29.45 -32.52 8.62
CA ASN A 156 -28.90 -32.01 7.38
C ASN A 156 -27.71 -31.06 7.58
N GLU A 157 -27.59 -30.44 8.76
CA GLU A 157 -26.67 -29.34 9.00
C GLU A 157 -25.98 -29.46 10.37
N LEU A 158 -24.79 -28.83 10.46
CA LEU A 158 -24.10 -28.54 11.72
C LEU A 158 -24.05 -27.03 11.89
N PHE A 159 -24.30 -26.55 13.06
CA PHE A 159 -24.25 -25.15 13.46
C PHE A 159 -23.14 -24.96 14.48
N TYR A 160 -22.03 -24.37 14.04
CA TYR A 160 -20.90 -24.08 14.91
C TYR A 160 -20.86 -22.59 15.17
N THR A 161 -21.15 -22.16 16.40
CA THR A 161 -21.49 -20.78 16.73
C THR A 161 -20.62 -20.23 17.85
N ARG A 162 -20.14 -18.98 17.67
CA ARG A 162 -19.51 -18.21 18.73
C ARG A 162 -20.00 -16.79 18.68
N ASP A 163 -20.61 -16.30 19.76
CA ASP A 163 -21.19 -14.96 19.88
C ASP A 163 -22.14 -14.64 18.70
N LYS A 164 -21.72 -13.71 17.84
CA LYS A 164 -22.50 -13.27 16.66
C LYS A 164 -22.08 -13.92 15.36
N LEU A 165 -21.02 -14.74 15.39
CA LEU A 165 -20.46 -15.43 14.23
C LEU A 165 -20.85 -16.90 14.25
N GLN A 166 -21.44 -17.38 13.15
CA GLN A 166 -21.87 -18.75 13.00
C GLN A 166 -21.38 -19.32 11.68
N VAL A 167 -20.89 -20.55 11.71
CA VAL A 167 -20.58 -21.35 10.53
C VAL A 167 -21.61 -22.49 10.45
N VAL A 168 -22.39 -22.49 9.38
CA VAL A 168 -23.34 -23.56 9.07
C VAL A 168 -22.69 -24.50 8.06
N ILE A 169 -22.58 -25.75 8.40
CA ILE A 169 -22.01 -26.80 7.55
C ILE A 169 -23.17 -27.64 7.01
N LYS A 170 -23.49 -27.49 5.73
CA LYS A 170 -24.41 -28.37 5.03
C LYS A 170 -23.75 -29.73 4.77
N LYS A 171 -24.42 -30.82 5.13
CA LYS A 171 -23.90 -32.16 4.92
C LYS A 171 -24.05 -32.65 3.48
N SER A 172 -25.15 -32.22 2.78
CA SER A 172 -25.41 -32.58 1.38
C SER A 172 -26.24 -31.49 0.65
N PRO A 173 -25.78 -30.87 -0.45
CA PRO A 173 -24.37 -30.88 -0.88
C PRO A 173 -23.48 -30.25 0.19
N PHE A 174 -22.26 -30.79 0.33
CA PHE A 174 -21.32 -30.33 1.35
C PHE A 174 -20.82 -28.95 1.02
N LYS A 175 -20.97 -27.98 1.97
CA LYS A 175 -20.40 -26.62 1.90
C LYS A 175 -20.51 -25.91 3.25
N LEU A 176 -19.68 -24.89 3.42
CA LEU A 176 -19.69 -23.99 4.57
C LEU A 176 -20.39 -22.68 4.21
N ILE A 177 -21.20 -22.17 5.14
CA ILE A 177 -21.92 -20.89 5.01
C ILE A 177 -21.65 -20.07 6.28
N PHE A 178 -21.30 -18.82 6.13
CA PHE A 178 -20.93 -17.92 7.21
C PHE A 178 -22.02 -16.88 7.46
N PHE A 179 -22.41 -16.75 8.72
CA PHE A 179 -23.42 -15.80 9.16
C PHE A 179 -22.86 -14.89 10.24
N GLN A 180 -23.23 -13.61 10.15
CA GLN A 180 -22.96 -12.63 11.21
C GLN A 180 -24.31 -12.05 11.67
N LYS A 181 -24.58 -12.08 12.98
CA LYS A 181 -25.83 -11.59 13.56
C LYS A 181 -27.10 -12.15 12.87
N GLY A 182 -27.04 -13.40 12.41
CA GLY A 182 -28.12 -14.07 11.68
C GLY A 182 -28.21 -13.75 10.17
N ASN A 183 -27.40 -12.85 9.64
CA ASN A 183 -27.34 -12.55 8.23
C ASN A 183 -26.23 -13.34 7.53
N GLN A 184 -26.55 -14.00 6.42
CA GLN A 184 -25.54 -14.66 5.60
C GLN A 184 -24.62 -13.61 4.93
N ILE A 185 -23.32 -13.69 5.23
CA ILE A 185 -22.28 -12.81 4.68
C ILE A 185 -21.51 -13.48 3.55
N LEU A 186 -21.18 -14.78 3.67
CA LEU A 186 -20.37 -15.53 2.70
C LEU A 186 -20.87 -16.97 2.62
N ALA A 187 -20.74 -17.63 1.49
CA ALA A 187 -20.95 -19.06 1.32
C ALA A 187 -19.96 -19.66 0.32
N GLU A 188 -19.46 -20.85 0.62
CA GLU A 188 -18.78 -21.66 -0.40
C GLU A 188 -19.76 -22.01 -1.52
N SER A 189 -19.28 -22.04 -2.77
CA SER A 189 -20.06 -22.64 -3.88
C SER A 189 -19.83 -24.16 -3.91
N ASP A 190 -18.59 -24.58 -4.19
CA ASP A 190 -18.12 -25.96 -4.15
C ASP A 190 -17.09 -26.20 -3.02
N GLY A 191 -16.64 -25.13 -2.31
CA GLY A 191 -15.63 -25.18 -1.26
C GLY A 191 -14.25 -25.54 -1.81
N TYR A 192 -13.56 -26.45 -1.10
CA TYR A 192 -12.25 -26.94 -1.54
C TYR A 192 -12.38 -27.79 -2.82
N PHE A 193 -11.48 -27.49 -3.77
CA PHE A 193 -11.32 -28.26 -5.00
C PHE A 193 -9.85 -28.59 -5.25
N LYS A 194 -9.62 -29.62 -6.06
CA LYS A 194 -8.29 -30.00 -6.54
C LYS A 194 -8.37 -30.46 -7.98
N SER A 195 -7.49 -29.88 -8.81
CA SER A 195 -7.19 -30.34 -10.16
C SER A 195 -5.79 -30.97 -10.23
N ASN A 196 -5.31 -31.30 -11.42
CA ASN A 196 -3.96 -31.83 -11.59
C ASN A 196 -2.85 -30.78 -11.34
N GLU A 197 -3.16 -29.50 -11.55
CA GLU A 197 -2.18 -28.41 -11.55
C GLU A 197 -2.32 -27.50 -10.33
N VAL A 198 -3.56 -27.30 -9.86
CA VAL A 198 -3.86 -26.38 -8.76
C VAL A 198 -4.91 -26.92 -7.81
N GLU A 199 -4.90 -26.39 -6.61
CA GLU A 199 -5.92 -26.61 -5.60
C GLU A 199 -6.33 -25.27 -4.96
N GLY A 200 -7.54 -25.21 -4.38
CA GLY A 200 -8.05 -23.94 -3.88
C GLY A 200 -9.46 -23.99 -3.30
N PHE A 201 -10.08 -22.83 -3.23
CA PHE A 201 -11.43 -22.65 -2.68
C PHE A 201 -12.30 -21.80 -3.60
N ARG A 202 -13.61 -22.13 -3.66
CA ARG A 202 -14.61 -21.37 -4.43
C ARG A 202 -15.72 -20.85 -3.53
N PHE A 203 -16.10 -19.60 -3.75
CA PHE A 203 -17.17 -18.93 -3.01
C PHE A 203 -18.22 -18.35 -3.96
N SER A 204 -19.46 -18.31 -3.48
CA SER A 204 -20.56 -17.65 -4.18
C SER A 204 -20.62 -16.18 -3.82
N LEU A 205 -20.68 -15.28 -4.81
CA LEU A 205 -20.88 -13.85 -4.65
C LEU A 205 -22.34 -13.46 -4.83
N LYS A 206 -22.78 -12.40 -4.17
CA LYS A 206 -24.08 -11.76 -4.46
C LYS A 206 -23.98 -10.93 -5.73
N PRO A 207 -25.08 -10.75 -6.52
CA PRO A 207 -25.02 -10.02 -7.79
C PRO A 207 -24.48 -8.59 -7.70
N ASP A 208 -24.81 -7.87 -6.62
CA ASP A 208 -24.43 -6.48 -6.34
C ASP A 208 -23.17 -6.34 -5.47
N GLU A 209 -22.47 -7.42 -5.22
CA GLU A 209 -21.31 -7.43 -4.33
C GLU A 209 -20.08 -6.82 -4.99
N LYS A 210 -19.40 -5.91 -4.29
CA LYS A 210 -18.15 -5.30 -4.69
C LYS A 210 -17.01 -5.90 -3.87
N ILE A 211 -15.86 -6.11 -4.51
CA ILE A 211 -14.68 -6.73 -3.91
C ILE A 211 -13.49 -5.79 -4.03
N TYR A 212 -12.81 -5.53 -2.92
CA TYR A 212 -11.66 -4.64 -2.80
C TYR A 212 -10.44 -5.36 -2.28
N GLY A 213 -9.24 -4.75 -2.35
CA GLY A 213 -7.99 -5.31 -1.83
C GLY A 213 -7.14 -5.99 -2.90
N ALA A 214 -6.64 -7.21 -2.64
CA ALA A 214 -5.76 -8.00 -3.50
C ALA A 214 -4.34 -7.41 -3.71
N GLY A 215 -3.86 -6.53 -2.82
CA GLY A 215 -2.54 -5.93 -2.89
C GLY A 215 -2.43 -4.79 -3.89
N PHE A 216 -1.21 -4.53 -4.37
CA PHE A 216 -0.94 -3.46 -5.30
C PHE A 216 -1.39 -3.83 -6.72
N ARG A 217 -2.40 -3.12 -7.22
CA ARG A 217 -2.99 -3.27 -8.55
C ARG A 217 -3.32 -1.90 -9.13
N THR A 218 -3.16 -1.74 -10.43
CA THR A 218 -3.50 -0.51 -11.17
C THR A 218 -4.82 -0.62 -11.95
N THR A 219 -5.67 -1.56 -11.56
CA THR A 219 -7.07 -1.69 -11.99
C THR A 219 -7.97 -0.95 -11.02
N PRO A 220 -9.26 -0.65 -11.36
CA PRO A 220 -10.19 0.04 -10.47
C PRO A 220 -10.28 -0.57 -9.05
N LEU A 221 -10.62 0.22 -8.03
CA LEU A 221 -10.70 -0.24 -6.63
C LEU A 221 -11.65 -1.43 -6.44
N ASN A 222 -12.80 -1.43 -7.10
CA ASN A 222 -13.65 -2.62 -7.18
C ASN A 222 -13.01 -3.63 -8.14
N ARG A 223 -12.44 -4.68 -7.57
CA ARG A 223 -11.69 -5.72 -8.27
C ARG A 223 -12.56 -6.77 -8.96
N ARG A 224 -13.89 -6.74 -8.76
CA ARG A 224 -14.79 -7.72 -9.37
C ARG A 224 -14.71 -7.68 -10.90
N GLY A 225 -14.74 -8.86 -11.52
CA GLY A 225 -14.56 -9.03 -12.97
C GLY A 225 -13.11 -9.16 -13.42
N HIS A 226 -12.15 -9.22 -12.49
CA HIS A 226 -10.72 -9.38 -12.79
C HIS A 226 -10.19 -10.71 -12.24
N ARG A 227 -9.14 -11.21 -12.90
CA ARG A 227 -8.30 -12.31 -12.40
C ARG A 227 -6.89 -11.83 -12.22
N TYR A 228 -6.32 -12.06 -11.04
CA TYR A 228 -4.97 -11.64 -10.66
C TYR A 228 -4.08 -12.84 -10.43
N GLU A 229 -2.87 -12.81 -10.98
CA GLU A 229 -1.80 -13.69 -10.55
C GLU A 229 -1.29 -13.22 -9.19
N LEU A 230 -1.11 -14.15 -8.26
CA LEU A 230 -0.49 -13.93 -6.96
C LEU A 230 0.98 -14.37 -7.06
N TYR A 231 1.79 -13.49 -7.64
CA TYR A 231 3.22 -13.67 -7.85
C TYR A 231 3.85 -12.29 -7.96
N ASN A 232 4.62 -11.85 -6.98
CA ASN A 232 5.19 -10.52 -6.92
C ASN A 232 6.08 -10.24 -8.14
N GLN A 233 5.92 -9.09 -8.77
CA GLN A 233 6.64 -8.78 -10.00
C GLN A 233 6.96 -7.29 -10.09
N ALA A 234 8.21 -6.95 -10.37
CA ALA A 234 8.60 -5.60 -10.75
C ALA A 234 8.23 -5.31 -12.21
N VAL A 235 7.75 -4.11 -12.48
CA VAL A 235 7.48 -3.62 -13.83
C VAL A 235 8.05 -2.21 -13.98
N TYR A 236 9.14 -2.11 -14.74
CA TYR A 236 9.78 -0.83 -15.00
C TYR A 236 8.91 0.07 -15.88
N GLY A 237 8.62 1.28 -15.41
CA GLY A 237 7.74 2.23 -16.11
C GLY A 237 6.26 1.82 -16.12
N TYR A 238 5.77 1.18 -15.05
CA TYR A 238 4.36 0.80 -14.96
C TYR A 238 3.43 2.02 -14.97
N ASN A 239 2.20 1.78 -15.42
CA ASN A 239 1.09 2.75 -15.46
C ASN A 239 -0.26 2.04 -15.30
N LEU A 240 -1.36 2.70 -15.72
CA LEU A 240 -2.71 2.11 -15.68
C LEU A 240 -2.78 0.74 -16.38
N ASN A 241 -3.50 -0.21 -15.75
CA ASN A 241 -3.72 -1.58 -16.24
C ASN A 241 -2.46 -2.45 -16.39
N SER A 242 -1.41 -2.16 -15.65
CA SER A 242 -0.28 -3.10 -15.53
C SER A 242 -0.78 -4.41 -14.90
N PRO A 243 -0.45 -5.59 -15.47
CA PRO A 243 -1.15 -6.83 -15.15
C PRO A 243 -0.81 -7.37 -13.75
N ASN A 244 0.42 -7.20 -13.30
CA ASN A 244 0.88 -7.64 -11.98
C ASN A 244 1.98 -6.70 -11.48
N LEU A 245 2.10 -6.54 -10.18
CA LEU A 245 3.04 -5.62 -9.54
C LEU A 245 3.64 -6.24 -8.26
N ASN A 246 4.42 -5.43 -7.55
CA ASN A 246 5.35 -5.82 -6.50
C ASN A 246 4.73 -6.45 -5.24
N PHE A 247 3.43 -6.23 -4.98
CA PHE A 247 2.75 -6.70 -3.78
C PHE A 247 1.50 -7.51 -4.11
N SER A 248 1.60 -8.81 -4.04
CA SER A 248 0.45 -9.73 -4.12
C SER A 248 0.01 -10.10 -2.70
N VAL A 249 -1.11 -9.53 -2.26
CA VAL A 249 -1.68 -9.81 -0.94
C VAL A 249 -2.99 -10.59 -1.12
N PRO A 250 -3.08 -11.85 -0.72
CA PRO A 250 -4.27 -12.68 -0.91
C PRO A 250 -5.35 -12.37 0.13
N PHE A 251 -5.65 -11.07 0.30
CA PHE A 251 -6.69 -10.55 1.19
C PHE A 251 -7.63 -9.64 0.42
N ILE A 252 -8.92 -9.91 0.56
CA ILE A 252 -9.99 -9.11 -0.03
C ILE A 252 -10.99 -8.66 1.03
N ILE A 253 -11.68 -7.56 0.74
CA ILE A 253 -12.79 -7.03 1.56
C ILE A 253 -14.02 -6.92 0.67
N SER A 254 -15.15 -7.43 1.16
CA SER A 254 -16.44 -7.39 0.49
C SER A 254 -17.33 -6.26 1.02
N SER A 255 -18.10 -5.64 0.11
CA SER A 255 -19.20 -4.71 0.47
C SER A 255 -20.33 -5.39 1.26
N LYS A 256 -20.27 -6.70 1.49
CA LYS A 256 -21.25 -7.46 2.26
C LYS A 256 -20.81 -7.73 3.71
N GLY A 257 -19.78 -6.99 4.21
CA GLY A 257 -19.38 -6.99 5.62
C GLY A 257 -18.48 -8.16 6.01
N TYR A 258 -17.58 -8.58 5.11
CA TYR A 258 -16.53 -9.54 5.44
C TYR A 258 -15.21 -9.21 4.77
N GLY A 259 -14.11 -9.62 5.41
CA GLY A 259 -12.79 -9.78 4.83
C GLY A 259 -12.46 -11.26 4.66
N LEU A 260 -11.70 -11.61 3.65
CA LEU A 260 -11.25 -12.98 3.38
C LEU A 260 -9.76 -13.00 3.09
N LEU A 261 -8.99 -13.66 3.96
CA LEU A 261 -7.56 -13.87 3.80
C LEU A 261 -7.31 -15.33 3.42
N PHE A 262 -6.66 -15.56 2.27
CA PHE A 262 -6.12 -16.88 1.91
C PHE A 262 -4.68 -16.96 2.41
N ASP A 263 -4.44 -17.81 3.41
CA ASP A 263 -3.13 -17.93 4.04
C ASP A 263 -2.25 -18.92 3.27
N ASN A 264 -1.90 -18.53 2.04
CA ASN A 264 -1.08 -19.32 1.13
C ASN A 264 -0.21 -18.39 0.30
N ALA A 265 1.10 -18.59 0.32
CA ALA A 265 2.08 -17.75 -0.32
C ALA A 265 2.66 -18.32 -1.62
N SER A 266 2.30 -19.54 -2.00
CA SER A 266 2.76 -20.14 -3.25
C SER A 266 2.18 -19.39 -4.45
N LYS A 267 2.82 -19.52 -5.60
CA LYS A 267 2.28 -19.02 -6.86
C LYS A 267 0.82 -19.44 -7.01
N GLY A 268 -0.05 -18.49 -7.30
CA GLY A 268 -1.48 -18.74 -7.34
C GLY A 268 -2.26 -17.68 -8.12
N TRP A 269 -3.57 -17.79 -8.05
CA TRP A 269 -4.49 -16.88 -8.75
C TRP A 269 -5.69 -16.56 -7.87
N LEU A 270 -6.18 -15.35 -8.03
CA LEU A 270 -7.42 -14.87 -7.45
C LEU A 270 -8.33 -14.44 -8.58
N ASP A 271 -9.35 -15.25 -8.87
CA ASP A 271 -10.39 -14.95 -9.84
C ASP A 271 -11.59 -14.32 -9.10
N LEU A 272 -11.92 -13.11 -9.44
CA LEU A 272 -12.99 -12.33 -8.81
C LEU A 272 -14.18 -12.19 -9.77
N ASP A 273 -14.74 -13.31 -10.20
CA ASP A 273 -15.93 -13.34 -11.08
C ASP A 273 -15.65 -12.87 -12.53
N VAL A 274 -14.48 -13.22 -13.08
CA VAL A 274 -14.13 -12.84 -14.47
C VAL A 274 -15.13 -13.39 -15.49
N HIS A 275 -15.77 -14.52 -15.19
CA HIS A 275 -16.78 -15.17 -16.02
C HIS A 275 -18.21 -14.67 -15.78
N GLN A 276 -18.41 -13.71 -14.89
CA GLN A 276 -19.71 -13.12 -14.54
C GLN A 276 -20.76 -14.17 -14.14
N ASN A 277 -20.33 -15.20 -13.41
CA ASN A 277 -21.17 -16.29 -12.92
C ASN A 277 -21.40 -16.24 -11.39
N ASN A 278 -21.00 -15.12 -10.76
CA ASN A 278 -21.08 -14.89 -9.31
C ASN A 278 -20.24 -15.89 -8.51
N VAL A 279 -19.07 -16.28 -9.01
CA VAL A 279 -18.11 -17.15 -8.35
C VAL A 279 -16.77 -16.44 -8.19
N MET A 280 -16.25 -16.47 -6.98
CA MET A 280 -14.88 -16.09 -6.66
C MET A 280 -14.07 -17.38 -6.41
N GLU A 281 -12.85 -17.45 -6.96
CA GLU A 281 -11.95 -18.58 -6.80
C GLU A 281 -10.57 -18.11 -6.36
N PHE A 282 -10.03 -18.74 -5.33
CA PHE A 282 -8.60 -18.76 -5.03
C PHE A 282 -8.02 -20.09 -5.45
N SER A 283 -6.90 -20.10 -6.18
CA SER A 283 -6.18 -21.30 -6.57
C SER A 283 -4.67 -21.12 -6.47
N SER A 284 -3.96 -22.21 -6.16
CA SER A 284 -2.51 -22.22 -5.96
C SER A 284 -1.90 -23.53 -6.42
N ILE A 285 -0.61 -23.48 -6.83
CA ILE A 285 0.14 -24.69 -7.24
C ILE A 285 0.45 -25.64 -6.10
N GLY A 286 0.25 -25.20 -4.85
CA GLY A 286 0.52 -25.98 -3.63
C GLY A 286 0.53 -25.09 -2.40
N GLY A 287 1.24 -25.53 -1.35
CA GLY A 287 1.27 -24.82 -0.07
C GLY A 287 0.10 -25.17 0.83
N GLU A 288 -0.08 -24.41 1.89
CA GLU A 288 -1.14 -24.61 2.87
C GLU A 288 -2.50 -24.18 2.33
N MET A 289 -3.51 -25.03 2.52
CA MET A 289 -4.88 -24.70 2.11
C MET A 289 -5.68 -24.24 3.33
N SER A 290 -5.57 -22.94 3.64
CA SER A 290 -6.36 -22.32 4.68
C SER A 290 -6.83 -20.92 4.31
N TYR A 291 -7.98 -20.52 4.89
CA TYR A 291 -8.49 -19.16 4.76
C TYR A 291 -9.08 -18.68 6.09
N TYR A 292 -9.12 -17.36 6.25
CA TYR A 292 -9.73 -16.69 7.40
C TYR A 292 -10.87 -15.80 6.94
N VAL A 293 -12.06 -15.98 7.53
CA VAL A 293 -13.20 -15.08 7.35
C VAL A 293 -13.22 -14.10 8.52
N ILE A 294 -13.14 -12.82 8.22
CA ILE A 294 -13.21 -11.72 9.17
C ILE A 294 -14.58 -11.05 8.99
N ALA A 295 -15.43 -11.13 9.98
CA ALA A 295 -16.81 -10.63 9.92
C ALA A 295 -16.98 -9.42 10.83
N ASP A 296 -17.25 -8.24 10.27
CA ASP A 296 -17.58 -7.05 11.06
C ASP A 296 -18.53 -6.12 10.27
N ASN A 297 -18.99 -5.03 10.92
CA ASN A 297 -20.08 -4.19 10.41
C ASN A 297 -19.65 -3.22 9.31
N ASP A 298 -18.38 -2.81 9.30
CA ASP A 298 -17.83 -1.77 8.43
C ASP A 298 -16.38 -2.05 8.03
N PHE A 299 -15.90 -1.31 7.04
CA PHE A 299 -14.55 -1.47 6.48
C PHE A 299 -13.43 -1.19 7.50
N ASP A 300 -13.58 -0.16 8.35
CA ASP A 300 -12.61 0.16 9.39
C ASP A 300 -12.46 -0.99 10.39
N SER A 301 -13.58 -1.56 10.83
CA SER A 301 -13.62 -2.70 11.76
C SER A 301 -12.98 -3.95 11.16
N ILE A 302 -13.26 -4.25 9.88
CA ILE A 302 -12.64 -5.37 9.16
C ILE A 302 -11.12 -5.20 9.07
N LEU A 303 -10.63 -4.01 8.70
CA LEU A 303 -9.19 -3.72 8.62
C LEU A 303 -8.52 -3.78 9.99
N LYS A 304 -9.19 -3.33 11.05
CA LYS A 304 -8.71 -3.45 12.41
C LYS A 304 -8.53 -4.92 12.83
N GLU A 305 -9.53 -5.76 12.58
CA GLU A 305 -9.44 -7.19 12.90
C GLU A 305 -8.42 -7.91 11.99
N TYR A 306 -8.28 -7.52 10.72
CA TYR A 306 -7.19 -7.99 9.86
C TYR A 306 -5.81 -7.61 10.43
N GLY A 307 -5.63 -6.36 10.84
CA GLY A 307 -4.39 -5.92 11.48
C GLY A 307 -4.13 -6.64 12.81
N ARG A 308 -5.18 -6.93 13.60
CA ARG A 308 -5.07 -7.75 14.80
C ARG A 308 -4.64 -9.17 14.48
N LEU A 309 -5.19 -9.76 13.42
CA LEU A 309 -4.87 -11.12 12.97
C LEU A 309 -3.43 -11.24 12.48
N THR A 310 -2.95 -10.24 11.70
CA THR A 310 -1.66 -10.29 10.99
C THR A 310 -0.55 -9.46 11.63
N GLY A 311 -0.84 -8.73 12.71
CA GLY A 311 0.03 -7.77 13.38
C GLY A 311 -0.09 -6.35 12.81
N TYR A 312 -0.23 -5.36 13.70
CA TYR A 312 -0.28 -3.95 13.30
C TYR A 312 1.08 -3.43 12.83
N GLN A 313 1.06 -2.38 12.01
CA GLN A 313 2.25 -1.61 11.68
C GLN A 313 2.82 -0.96 12.95
N PRO A 314 4.09 -1.14 13.30
CA PRO A 314 4.70 -0.42 14.41
C PRO A 314 4.72 1.10 14.20
N MET A 315 4.73 1.86 15.30
CA MET A 315 4.84 3.31 15.25
C MET A 315 6.11 3.75 14.49
N PRO A 316 6.02 4.62 13.47
CA PRO A 316 7.19 5.11 12.74
C PRO A 316 8.09 5.97 13.61
N PRO A 317 9.40 6.06 13.33
CA PRO A 317 10.18 7.16 13.82
C PRO A 317 9.63 8.47 13.26
N ARG A 318 9.58 9.55 14.09
CA ARG A 318 8.94 10.81 13.65
C ARG A 318 9.55 11.39 12.38
N TRP A 319 10.87 11.24 12.21
CA TRP A 319 11.58 11.72 11.02
C TRP A 319 11.13 11.05 9.71
N ALA A 320 10.57 9.85 9.75
CA ALA A 320 10.01 9.19 8.58
C ALA A 320 8.79 9.92 7.99
N LEU A 321 8.16 10.79 8.77
CA LEU A 321 7.05 11.65 8.32
C LEU A 321 7.52 13.00 7.76
N GLY A 322 8.82 13.29 7.78
CA GLY A 322 9.43 14.50 7.20
C GLY A 322 9.69 14.38 5.70
N ASN A 323 10.67 15.13 5.21
CA ASN A 323 11.15 15.10 3.84
C ASN A 323 12.38 14.19 3.74
N LEU A 324 12.31 13.16 2.88
CA LEU A 324 13.36 12.17 2.65
C LEU A 324 13.87 12.33 1.21
N GLN A 325 14.92 13.09 1.02
CA GLN A 325 15.48 13.33 -0.32
C GLN A 325 16.20 12.10 -0.85
N SER A 326 15.91 11.72 -2.09
CA SER A 326 16.42 10.52 -2.74
C SER A 326 16.65 10.75 -4.23
N LYS A 327 17.60 10.04 -4.82
CA LYS A 327 17.84 10.02 -6.26
C LYS A 327 18.64 8.78 -6.64
N PHE A 328 18.32 8.16 -7.75
CA PHE A 328 19.22 7.23 -8.42
C PHE A 328 20.28 8.05 -9.17
N GLY A 329 21.35 8.41 -8.46
CA GLY A 329 22.35 9.25 -9.04
C GLY A 329 23.18 10.16 -8.12
N TYR A 330 23.10 10.06 -6.77
CA TYR A 330 24.15 10.66 -5.92
C TYR A 330 25.38 9.75 -5.97
N LYS A 331 26.32 10.09 -6.85
CA LYS A 331 27.42 9.19 -7.24
C LYS A 331 28.64 9.29 -6.34
N THR A 332 28.76 10.38 -5.59
CA THR A 332 29.92 10.66 -4.76
C THR A 332 29.53 11.31 -3.44
N GLN A 333 30.41 11.19 -2.45
CA GLN A 333 30.27 11.89 -1.18
C GLN A 333 30.14 13.42 -1.37
N HIS A 334 31.00 14.01 -2.21
CA HIS A 334 31.01 15.43 -2.47
C HIS A 334 29.67 15.92 -3.09
N GLU A 335 29.13 15.20 -4.06
CA GLU A 335 27.85 15.52 -4.67
C GLU A 335 26.71 15.43 -3.64
N THR A 336 26.69 14.40 -2.83
CA THR A 336 25.66 14.20 -1.78
C THR A 336 25.71 15.33 -0.74
N GLU A 337 26.91 15.71 -0.28
CA GLU A 337 27.09 16.81 0.66
C GLU A 337 26.66 18.15 0.05
N ALA A 338 27.03 18.41 -1.21
CA ALA A 338 26.66 19.63 -1.91
C ALA A 338 25.14 19.79 -2.08
N ILE A 339 24.43 18.72 -2.42
CA ILE A 339 22.96 18.75 -2.53
C ILE A 339 22.30 19.02 -1.17
N VAL A 340 22.75 18.34 -0.12
CA VAL A 340 22.24 18.59 1.24
C VAL A 340 22.47 20.05 1.65
N ASP A 341 23.64 20.63 1.36
CA ASP A 341 23.96 22.02 1.66
C ASP A 341 23.04 22.98 0.91
N GLN A 342 22.91 22.81 -0.40
CA GLN A 342 22.04 23.64 -1.25
C GLN A 342 20.56 23.59 -0.81
N MET A 343 20.04 22.41 -0.47
CA MET A 343 18.66 22.26 0.02
C MET A 343 18.46 23.05 1.32
N ILE A 344 19.40 22.97 2.26
CA ILE A 344 19.30 23.69 3.53
C ILE A 344 19.48 25.20 3.35
N GLU A 345 20.43 25.64 2.51
CA GLU A 345 20.64 27.05 2.19
C GLU A 345 19.40 27.68 1.53
N ALA A 346 18.70 26.92 0.68
CA ALA A 346 17.42 27.32 0.09
C ALA A 346 16.25 27.27 1.11
N GLY A 347 16.52 26.83 2.34
CA GLY A 347 15.53 26.78 3.44
C GLY A 347 14.51 25.66 3.36
N TYR A 348 14.80 24.58 2.64
CA TYR A 348 13.94 23.39 2.63
C TYR A 348 14.14 22.56 3.91
N PRO A 349 13.07 22.20 4.61
CA PRO A 349 13.14 21.20 5.67
C PRO A 349 13.62 19.84 5.12
N LEU A 350 14.51 19.16 5.88
CA LEU A 350 15.10 17.89 5.45
C LEU A 350 15.39 16.97 6.63
N ASP A 351 14.86 15.77 6.62
CA ASP A 351 15.05 14.76 7.67
C ASP A 351 16.00 13.63 7.29
N ALA A 352 16.06 13.28 6.00
CA ALA A 352 16.97 12.23 5.56
C ALA A 352 17.47 12.44 4.15
N ILE A 353 18.66 11.91 3.88
CA ILE A 353 19.21 11.66 2.56
C ILE A 353 19.30 10.15 2.33
N ILE A 354 18.81 9.68 1.18
CA ILE A 354 18.84 8.28 0.77
C ILE A 354 19.91 8.13 -0.30
N ILE A 355 20.86 7.23 -0.09
CA ILE A 355 21.95 6.95 -0.99
C ILE A 355 21.67 5.63 -1.70
N ASP A 356 21.62 5.71 -3.02
CA ASP A 356 21.35 4.61 -3.94
C ASP A 356 22.64 3.80 -4.25
N LEU A 357 22.58 2.83 -5.15
CA LEU A 357 23.60 1.81 -5.51
C LEU A 357 25.05 2.31 -5.55
N TYR A 358 25.28 3.59 -5.76
CA TYR A 358 26.61 4.19 -5.92
C TYR A 358 27.48 4.13 -4.64
N TRP A 359 26.92 3.81 -3.48
CA TRP A 359 27.71 3.71 -2.27
C TRP A 359 28.66 2.49 -2.28
N PHE A 360 28.33 1.43 -3.04
CA PHE A 360 29.19 0.25 -3.16
C PHE A 360 29.78 0.04 -4.57
N GLY A 361 29.64 1.00 -5.51
CA GLY A 361 30.13 0.84 -6.88
C GLY A 361 30.31 2.14 -7.68
N LEU A 362 30.69 2.01 -8.96
CA LEU A 362 31.03 3.13 -9.86
C LEU A 362 29.88 3.60 -10.74
N GLY A 363 28.90 2.76 -11.01
CA GLY A 363 27.78 3.08 -11.90
C GLY A 363 27.35 1.91 -12.82
N VAL A 364 26.21 2.07 -13.46
CA VAL A 364 25.50 1.01 -14.23
C VAL A 364 26.35 0.42 -15.36
N HIS A 365 27.37 1.14 -15.85
CA HIS A 365 28.23 0.68 -16.95
C HIS A 365 29.69 0.45 -16.53
N ASP A 366 30.04 0.70 -15.25
CA ASP A 366 31.40 0.75 -14.77
C ASP A 366 31.66 -0.11 -13.52
N HIS A 367 31.10 -1.32 -13.41
CA HIS A 367 31.23 -2.23 -12.27
C HIS A 367 30.48 -1.78 -11.02
N PHE A 368 29.20 -2.15 -10.94
CA PHE A 368 28.53 -2.27 -9.66
C PHE A 368 28.98 -3.55 -8.96
N TYR A 369 29.64 -3.41 -7.88
CA TYR A 369 30.00 -4.53 -7.02
C TYR A 369 28.82 -4.91 -6.09
N MET A 370 27.62 -5.08 -6.68
CA MET A 370 26.42 -5.47 -5.94
C MET A 370 26.69 -6.71 -5.08
N GLY A 371 26.30 -6.66 -3.83
CA GLY A 371 26.61 -7.69 -2.84
C GLY A 371 27.89 -7.45 -2.04
N ASN A 372 28.72 -6.44 -2.38
CA ASN A 372 29.85 -6.05 -1.53
C ASN A 372 29.39 -5.49 -0.18
N LEU A 373 28.29 -4.75 -0.16
CA LEU A 373 27.68 -4.13 1.03
C LEU A 373 28.70 -3.33 1.88
N ASP A 374 29.57 -2.62 1.18
CA ASP A 374 30.67 -1.84 1.75
C ASP A 374 30.95 -0.61 0.90
N TRP A 375 31.42 0.46 1.52
CA TRP A 375 31.65 1.74 0.85
C TRP A 375 32.74 1.68 -0.20
N TYR A 376 32.45 2.12 -1.41
CA TYR A 376 33.43 2.29 -2.47
C TYR A 376 34.28 3.54 -2.18
N LYS A 377 35.37 3.36 -1.46
CA LYS A 377 36.21 4.45 -0.87
C LYS A 377 36.75 5.47 -1.87
N LYS A 378 36.81 5.14 -3.16
CA LYS A 378 37.24 6.11 -4.19
C LYS A 378 36.23 7.24 -4.34
N ASN A 379 34.94 6.94 -4.31
CA ASN A 379 33.86 7.91 -4.45
C ASN A 379 33.34 8.40 -3.09
N TRP A 380 33.55 7.59 -2.06
CA TRP A 380 33.12 7.84 -0.67
C TRP A 380 34.32 7.71 0.26
N PRO A 381 35.25 8.69 0.23
CA PRO A 381 36.51 8.57 0.98
C PRO A 381 36.32 8.53 2.50
N GLU A 382 35.36 9.29 3.04
CA GLU A 382 35.13 9.46 4.48
C GLU A 382 33.63 9.39 4.83
N PRO A 383 32.96 8.24 4.53
CA PRO A 383 31.51 8.14 4.71
C PRO A 383 31.10 8.25 6.17
N GLU A 384 31.90 7.75 7.12
CA GLU A 384 31.63 7.87 8.55
C GLU A 384 31.56 9.34 8.99
N GLN A 385 32.48 10.17 8.50
CA GLN A 385 32.50 11.61 8.80
C GLN A 385 31.33 12.34 8.14
N MET A 386 31.00 12.00 6.89
CA MET A 386 29.82 12.53 6.20
C MET A 386 28.54 12.24 7.01
N ILE A 387 28.33 10.98 7.40
CA ILE A 387 27.16 10.56 8.18
C ILE A 387 27.09 11.33 9.51
N GLN A 388 28.23 11.51 10.19
CA GLN A 388 28.27 12.29 11.44
C GLN A 388 27.95 13.77 11.21
N ARG A 389 28.43 14.39 10.11
CA ARG A 389 28.06 15.77 9.75
C ARG A 389 26.56 15.91 9.49
N PHE A 390 25.92 14.96 8.79
CA PHE A 390 24.49 14.93 8.58
C PHE A 390 23.72 14.76 9.89
N LYS A 391 24.13 13.81 10.73
CA LYS A 391 23.53 13.59 12.06
C LYS A 391 23.57 14.82 12.96
N GLN A 392 24.69 15.56 12.97
CA GLN A 392 24.82 16.83 13.73
C GLN A 392 23.82 17.90 13.27
N ARG A 393 23.39 17.84 12.01
CA ARG A 393 22.40 18.74 11.40
C ARG A 393 20.96 18.21 11.53
N GLY A 394 20.76 17.05 12.18
CA GLY A 394 19.47 16.40 12.36
C GLY A 394 19.03 15.58 11.14
N ILE A 395 19.92 15.30 10.21
CA ILE A 395 19.62 14.56 8.97
C ILE A 395 20.08 13.12 9.11
N LYS A 396 19.18 12.19 8.83
CA LYS A 396 19.46 10.74 8.82
C LYS A 396 20.03 10.32 7.48
N THR A 397 20.85 9.26 7.47
CA THR A 397 21.33 8.61 6.26
C THR A 397 20.68 7.25 6.12
N ILE A 398 20.14 6.96 4.94
CA ILE A 398 19.48 5.70 4.58
C ILE A 398 20.26 5.10 3.41
N LEU A 399 20.52 3.79 3.43
CA LEU A 399 21.21 3.10 2.34
C LEU A 399 20.28 2.12 1.64
N ILE A 400 20.41 2.03 0.32
CA ILE A 400 19.82 0.95 -0.46
C ILE A 400 20.59 -0.36 -0.23
N THR A 401 19.89 -1.46 -0.27
CA THR A 401 20.43 -2.81 -0.30
C THR A 401 19.60 -3.69 -1.22
N GLU A 402 20.24 -4.59 -1.95
CA GLU A 402 19.60 -5.58 -2.81
C GLU A 402 20.02 -6.99 -2.34
N PRO A 403 19.20 -8.01 -2.62
CA PRO A 403 19.45 -9.36 -2.13
C PRO A 403 20.33 -10.19 -3.09
N PHE A 404 21.02 -9.56 -4.03
CA PHE A 404 21.87 -10.24 -5.00
C PHE A 404 23.35 -10.05 -4.70
N ILE A 405 24.16 -11.09 -5.01
CA ILE A 405 25.63 -11.07 -4.92
C ILE A 405 26.18 -11.39 -6.30
N LEU A 406 26.82 -10.42 -6.95
CA LEU A 406 27.48 -10.65 -8.24
C LEU A 406 28.72 -11.52 -8.09
N GLN A 407 29.10 -12.26 -9.15
CA GLN A 407 30.31 -13.06 -9.15
C GLN A 407 31.59 -12.23 -8.96
N GLU A 408 31.56 -10.93 -9.34
CA GLU A 408 32.65 -9.98 -9.10
C GLU A 408 32.70 -9.46 -7.65
N SER A 409 31.67 -9.70 -6.84
CA SER A 409 31.65 -9.26 -5.45
C SER A 409 32.70 -9.99 -4.62
N LYS A 410 33.38 -9.25 -3.72
CA LYS A 410 34.32 -9.84 -2.74
C LYS A 410 33.65 -10.89 -1.84
N ASN A 411 32.32 -10.85 -1.72
CA ASN A 411 31.53 -11.77 -0.89
C ASN A 411 31.07 -13.03 -1.63
N TRP A 412 31.25 -13.10 -2.96
CA TRP A 412 30.77 -14.22 -3.79
C TRP A 412 31.27 -15.59 -3.30
N GLN A 413 32.60 -15.73 -3.20
CA GLN A 413 33.20 -17.02 -2.82
C GLN A 413 32.72 -17.47 -1.44
N LEU A 414 32.76 -16.55 -0.47
CA LEU A 414 32.33 -16.85 0.90
C LEU A 414 30.84 -17.26 0.92
N ALA A 415 29.96 -16.52 0.22
CA ALA A 415 28.53 -16.82 0.19
C ALA A 415 28.23 -18.14 -0.53
N SER A 416 28.95 -18.45 -1.59
CA SER A 416 28.84 -19.72 -2.32
C SER A 416 29.29 -20.92 -1.47
N ASP A 417 30.46 -20.85 -0.86
CA ASP A 417 31.04 -21.94 -0.06
C ASP A 417 30.17 -22.27 1.16
N ASN A 418 29.55 -21.26 1.75
CA ASN A 418 28.66 -21.42 2.91
C ASN A 418 27.19 -21.64 2.55
N LYS A 419 26.83 -21.72 1.26
CA LYS A 419 25.45 -21.91 0.78
C LYS A 419 24.50 -20.84 1.30
N TYR A 420 24.92 -19.57 1.27
CA TYR A 420 24.09 -18.43 1.64
C TYR A 420 23.19 -17.96 0.50
N MET A 421 23.32 -18.54 -0.68
CA MET A 421 22.53 -18.23 -1.86
C MET A 421 21.66 -19.41 -2.28
N GLY A 422 20.60 -19.14 -3.03
CA GLY A 422 19.78 -20.16 -3.67
C GLY A 422 20.61 -21.15 -4.50
N THR A 423 20.16 -22.41 -4.55
CA THR A 423 20.94 -23.50 -5.16
C THR A 423 20.21 -24.13 -6.35
N ASP A 424 20.95 -24.89 -7.15
CA ASP A 424 20.39 -25.83 -8.12
C ASP A 424 19.96 -27.14 -7.42
N ASN A 425 19.37 -28.07 -8.18
CA ASN A 425 18.95 -29.36 -7.66
C ASN A 425 20.12 -30.26 -7.18
N ASN A 426 21.37 -29.91 -7.51
CA ASN A 426 22.58 -30.62 -7.07
C ASN A 426 23.17 -30.00 -5.80
N GLY A 427 22.61 -28.86 -5.33
CA GLY A 427 23.07 -28.11 -4.17
C GLY A 427 24.24 -27.18 -4.45
N ASN A 428 24.55 -26.87 -5.72
CA ASN A 428 25.49 -25.83 -6.09
C ASN A 428 24.78 -24.47 -6.12
N THR A 429 25.51 -23.38 -5.90
CA THR A 429 24.97 -22.04 -6.04
C THR A 429 24.34 -21.85 -7.42
N PHE A 430 23.07 -21.40 -7.44
CA PHE A 430 22.37 -21.11 -8.69
C PHE A 430 22.85 -19.76 -9.23
N VAL A 431 23.52 -19.77 -10.39
CA VAL A 431 23.97 -18.55 -11.07
C VAL A 431 22.84 -18.03 -11.96
N ILE A 432 22.47 -16.77 -11.77
CA ILE A 432 21.53 -16.03 -12.61
C ILE A 432 22.39 -15.24 -13.61
N ASP A 433 22.38 -15.66 -14.88
CA ASP A 433 23.27 -15.09 -15.91
C ASP A 433 22.78 -13.73 -16.45
N ASP A 434 21.48 -13.41 -16.28
CA ASP A 434 20.81 -12.24 -16.84
C ASP A 434 20.43 -11.19 -15.80
N LEU A 435 21.19 -11.06 -14.72
CA LEU A 435 21.07 -9.92 -13.80
C LEU A 435 21.53 -8.63 -14.46
N TRP A 436 21.00 -7.50 -14.00
CA TRP A 436 21.22 -6.18 -14.58
C TRP A 436 22.69 -5.74 -14.67
N PHE A 437 23.53 -6.20 -13.73
CA PHE A 437 24.91 -5.72 -13.56
C PHE A 437 25.96 -6.82 -13.72
N GLY A 438 25.57 -8.01 -14.17
CA GLY A 438 26.45 -9.15 -14.37
C GLY A 438 25.94 -10.42 -13.67
N PRO A 439 26.52 -11.59 -13.97
CA PRO A 439 26.10 -12.84 -13.37
C PRO A 439 26.22 -12.82 -11.84
N GLY A 440 25.24 -13.41 -11.15
CA GLY A 440 25.24 -13.43 -9.69
C GLY A 440 24.27 -14.47 -9.10
N GLY A 441 24.14 -14.46 -7.79
CA GLY A 441 23.24 -15.31 -7.03
C GLY A 441 22.31 -14.52 -6.13
N LEU A 442 21.16 -15.11 -5.79
CA LEU A 442 20.17 -14.56 -4.88
C LEU A 442 20.41 -15.08 -3.47
N ILE A 443 20.52 -14.20 -2.46
CA ILE A 443 20.67 -14.56 -1.05
C ILE A 443 19.46 -15.40 -0.62
N ASP A 444 19.70 -16.53 0.04
CA ASP A 444 18.64 -17.37 0.58
C ASP A 444 18.18 -16.85 1.96
N VAL A 445 17.25 -15.91 1.97
CA VAL A 445 16.68 -15.35 3.20
C VAL A 445 15.89 -16.35 4.04
N PHE A 446 15.61 -17.55 3.53
CA PHE A 446 15.00 -18.64 4.27
C PHE A 446 16.04 -19.45 5.08
N ASN A 447 17.32 -19.38 4.69
CA ASN A 447 18.43 -20.01 5.42
C ASN A 447 18.81 -19.17 6.65
N PRO A 448 18.74 -19.71 7.88
CA PRO A 448 19.09 -18.97 9.10
C PRO A 448 20.53 -18.45 9.12
N ASP A 449 21.47 -19.21 8.56
CA ASP A 449 22.89 -18.81 8.55
C ASP A 449 23.14 -17.70 7.53
N ALA A 450 22.46 -17.75 6.37
CA ALA A 450 22.49 -16.66 5.40
C ALA A 450 21.89 -15.36 5.98
N ARG A 451 20.77 -15.45 6.70
CA ARG A 451 20.20 -14.29 7.41
C ARG A 451 21.17 -13.70 8.42
N ARG A 452 21.85 -14.53 9.21
CA ARG A 452 22.85 -14.05 10.19
C ARG A 452 24.00 -13.33 9.48
N TRP A 453 24.55 -13.91 8.43
CA TRP A 453 25.59 -13.28 7.64
C TRP A 453 25.14 -11.98 6.99
N PHE A 454 23.93 -11.94 6.43
CA PHE A 454 23.38 -10.74 5.79
C PHE A 454 23.16 -9.64 6.82
N TRP A 455 22.62 -9.98 8.00
CA TRP A 455 22.48 -9.05 9.12
C TRP A 455 23.82 -8.42 9.55
N GLU A 456 24.91 -9.18 9.59
CA GLU A 456 26.23 -8.65 9.94
C GLU A 456 26.68 -7.53 8.99
N GLN A 457 26.24 -7.53 7.73
CA GLN A 457 26.52 -6.44 6.81
C GLN A 457 25.75 -5.17 7.20
N TYR A 458 24.48 -5.32 7.58
CA TYR A 458 23.65 -4.21 8.08
C TYR A 458 24.21 -3.65 9.38
N ARG A 459 24.56 -4.51 10.34
CA ARG A 459 25.08 -4.10 11.65
C ARG A 459 26.32 -3.21 11.53
N ARG A 460 27.25 -3.51 10.64
CA ARG A 460 28.43 -2.67 10.39
C ARG A 460 28.07 -1.25 9.95
N GLN A 461 27.02 -1.11 9.15
CA GLN A 461 26.58 0.21 8.67
C GLN A 461 25.79 0.96 9.77
N ILE A 462 25.02 0.26 10.61
CA ILE A 462 24.37 0.87 11.77
C ILE A 462 25.41 1.43 12.76
N GLU A 463 26.50 0.72 12.99
CA GLU A 463 27.58 1.14 13.90
C GLU A 463 28.24 2.45 13.48
N ILE A 464 28.28 2.78 12.19
CA ILE A 464 28.77 4.07 11.69
C ILE A 464 27.69 5.15 11.60
N GLY A 465 26.41 4.81 11.86
CA GLY A 465 25.35 5.79 12.02
C GLY A 465 24.23 5.76 10.98
N ILE A 466 24.14 4.70 10.15
CA ILE A 466 22.99 4.52 9.24
C ILE A 466 21.72 4.34 10.05
N ALA A 467 20.66 5.07 9.67
CA ALA A 467 19.42 5.19 10.44
C ALA A 467 18.24 4.42 9.85
N GLY A 468 18.34 3.95 8.64
CA GLY A 468 17.26 3.23 7.96
C GLY A 468 17.75 2.52 6.70
N TRP A 469 16.87 1.71 6.15
CA TRP A 469 17.17 0.83 5.03
C TRP A 469 16.16 1.01 3.90
N TRP A 470 16.66 0.86 2.68
CA TRP A 470 15.85 0.72 1.49
C TRP A 470 16.19 -0.62 0.84
N GLY A 471 15.27 -1.59 0.95
CA GLY A 471 15.38 -2.90 0.32
C GLY A 471 14.75 -2.89 -1.06
N ASP A 472 15.55 -3.01 -2.10
CA ASP A 472 15.11 -3.04 -3.48
C ASP A 472 15.26 -4.42 -4.11
N LEU A 473 14.61 -4.68 -5.25
CA LEU A 473 14.63 -5.92 -6.03
C LEU A 473 14.18 -7.18 -5.27
N GLY A 474 13.36 -7.01 -4.23
CA GLY A 474 13.00 -8.07 -3.28
C GLY A 474 11.73 -8.85 -3.58
N GLU A 475 11.16 -8.81 -4.78
CA GLU A 475 10.04 -9.66 -5.22
C GLU A 475 10.32 -11.17 -5.10
N PRO A 476 11.50 -11.73 -5.44
CA PRO A 476 12.69 -11.14 -6.10
C PRO A 476 12.49 -10.88 -7.59
N GLU A 477 13.10 -9.80 -8.10
CA GLU A 477 12.95 -9.41 -9.51
C GLU A 477 13.44 -10.48 -10.49
N LYS A 478 14.48 -11.22 -10.12
CA LYS A 478 15.00 -12.38 -10.83
C LYS A 478 14.94 -13.59 -9.90
N HIS A 479 14.00 -14.48 -10.15
CA HIS A 479 13.80 -15.69 -9.35
C HIS A 479 13.51 -16.90 -10.26
N PRO A 480 14.55 -17.55 -10.80
CA PRO A 480 14.37 -18.68 -11.70
C PRO A 480 13.61 -19.85 -11.06
N GLU A 481 12.60 -20.39 -11.72
CA GLU A 481 11.72 -21.45 -11.20
C GLU A 481 12.48 -22.70 -10.71
N LYS A 482 13.64 -22.99 -11.30
CA LYS A 482 14.49 -24.14 -10.91
C LYS A 482 15.33 -23.92 -9.65
N MET A 483 15.37 -22.68 -9.14
CA MET A 483 16.11 -22.36 -7.93
C MET A 483 15.47 -23.03 -6.71
N GLN A 484 16.31 -23.56 -5.84
CA GLN A 484 15.91 -24.15 -4.57
C GLN A 484 16.39 -23.26 -3.42
N HIS A 485 15.55 -23.07 -2.44
CA HIS A 485 15.82 -22.41 -1.19
C HIS A 485 15.76 -23.40 -0.03
N PHE A 486 16.22 -22.97 1.14
CA PHE A 486 16.21 -23.78 2.36
C PHE A 486 14.84 -24.37 2.70
N THR A 487 13.74 -23.66 2.39
CA THR A 487 12.36 -24.06 2.73
C THR A 487 11.51 -24.55 1.56
N GLY A 488 12.00 -24.47 0.33
CA GLY A 488 11.22 -24.90 -0.84
C GLY A 488 11.75 -24.36 -2.18
N SER A 489 11.07 -24.73 -3.26
CA SER A 489 11.38 -24.21 -4.59
C SER A 489 10.96 -22.75 -4.74
N ALA A 490 11.58 -22.05 -5.70
CA ALA A 490 11.29 -20.66 -6.00
C ALA A 490 9.79 -20.35 -6.11
N GLU A 491 9.00 -21.11 -6.86
CA GLU A 491 7.58 -20.85 -7.05
C GLU A 491 6.73 -21.01 -5.77
N VAL A 492 7.20 -21.82 -4.81
CA VAL A 492 6.49 -22.04 -3.53
C VAL A 492 6.78 -20.90 -2.55
N VAL A 493 8.00 -20.34 -2.57
CA VAL A 493 8.44 -19.36 -1.56
C VAL A 493 8.55 -17.92 -2.08
N HIS A 494 8.32 -17.70 -3.37
CA HIS A 494 8.52 -16.41 -4.02
C HIS A 494 7.87 -15.23 -3.30
N ASN A 495 6.57 -15.30 -3.04
CA ASN A 495 5.85 -14.21 -2.39
C ASN A 495 6.27 -13.99 -0.92
N LEU A 496 6.97 -14.96 -0.30
CA LEU A 496 7.51 -14.84 1.06
C LEU A 496 8.91 -14.23 1.10
N TYR A 497 9.57 -14.05 -0.02
CA TYR A 497 10.98 -13.66 -0.02
C TYR A 497 11.20 -12.36 0.74
N SER A 498 10.58 -11.25 0.33
CA SER A 498 10.67 -9.98 1.06
C SER A 498 10.12 -10.08 2.48
N HIS A 499 9.06 -10.87 2.71
CA HIS A 499 8.52 -11.06 4.05
C HIS A 499 9.57 -11.59 5.03
N TYR A 500 10.40 -12.58 4.60
CA TYR A 500 11.50 -13.13 5.41
C TYR A 500 12.68 -12.17 5.52
N TRP A 501 12.93 -11.36 4.49
CA TRP A 501 13.92 -10.30 4.57
C TRP A 501 13.53 -9.24 5.60
N HIS A 502 12.26 -8.78 5.59
CA HIS A 502 11.73 -7.86 6.60
C HIS A 502 11.79 -8.45 8.00
N LYS A 503 11.39 -9.73 8.11
CA LYS A 503 11.45 -10.46 9.38
C LYS A 503 12.87 -10.52 9.92
N MET A 504 13.88 -10.77 9.08
CA MET A 504 15.28 -10.74 9.46
C MET A 504 15.65 -9.39 10.07
N LEU A 505 15.39 -8.28 9.38
CA LEU A 505 15.70 -6.95 9.90
C LEU A 505 14.97 -6.69 11.23
N TRP A 506 13.68 -6.98 11.30
CA TRP A 506 12.89 -6.79 12.51
C TRP A 506 13.40 -7.59 13.70
N ASP A 507 13.70 -8.88 13.50
CA ASP A 507 14.12 -9.77 14.56
C ASP A 507 15.49 -9.33 15.14
N TYR A 508 16.46 -9.03 14.29
CA TYR A 508 17.78 -8.59 14.73
C TYR A 508 17.76 -7.16 15.32
N TYR A 509 16.99 -6.22 14.74
CA TYR A 509 16.78 -4.93 15.39
C TYR A 509 16.13 -5.07 16.77
N SER A 510 15.18 -5.98 16.90
CA SER A 510 14.52 -6.22 18.21
C SER A 510 15.46 -6.81 19.24
N LEU A 511 16.46 -7.58 18.80
CA LEU A 511 17.46 -8.22 19.66
C LEU A 511 18.59 -7.27 20.05
N GLU A 512 19.17 -6.56 19.06
CA GLU A 512 20.42 -5.80 19.24
C GLU A 512 20.19 -4.30 19.45
N TYR A 513 19.05 -3.77 18.93
CA TYR A 513 18.67 -2.35 19.03
C TYR A 513 17.21 -2.19 19.55
N PRO A 514 16.88 -2.75 20.74
CA PRO A 514 15.49 -2.88 21.22
C PRO A 514 14.77 -1.54 21.45
N GLU A 515 15.52 -0.44 21.56
CA GLU A 515 14.96 0.90 21.76
C GLU A 515 14.74 1.67 20.46
N VAL A 516 15.24 1.18 19.31
CA VAL A 516 15.24 1.91 18.05
C VAL A 516 14.01 1.52 17.21
N ARG A 517 13.29 2.50 16.68
CA ARG A 517 12.26 2.29 15.65
C ARG A 517 12.92 2.04 14.31
N LEU A 518 12.69 0.86 13.76
CA LEU A 518 13.19 0.48 12.43
C LEU A 518 12.47 1.31 11.35
N PHE A 519 13.22 1.85 10.40
CA PHE A 519 12.73 2.33 9.11
C PHE A 519 13.19 1.37 8.01
N ASN A 520 12.23 0.69 7.38
CA ASN A 520 12.49 -0.33 6.35
C ASN A 520 11.62 -0.01 5.12
N LEU A 521 12.13 0.85 4.24
CA LEU A 521 11.55 1.13 2.93
C LEU A 521 11.77 -0.09 2.05
N ASN A 522 10.71 -0.65 1.46
CA ASN A 522 10.85 -1.85 0.65
C ASN A 522 9.79 -1.94 -0.45
N ARG A 523 10.20 -2.47 -1.62
CA ARG A 523 9.36 -2.52 -2.82
C ARG A 523 8.31 -3.63 -2.77
N SER A 524 8.57 -4.72 -2.05
CA SER A 524 7.77 -5.93 -2.07
C SER A 524 7.46 -6.46 -0.66
N GLY A 525 6.49 -7.36 -0.56
CA GLY A 525 6.10 -8.01 0.69
C GLY A 525 4.93 -8.98 0.49
N PHE A 526 4.39 -9.45 1.62
CA PHE A 526 3.27 -10.38 1.68
C PHE A 526 2.32 -9.99 2.81
N ALA A 527 1.15 -10.65 2.91
CA ALA A 527 0.23 -10.46 4.03
C ALA A 527 0.95 -10.54 5.38
N GLY A 528 0.78 -9.55 6.24
CA GLY A 528 1.45 -9.50 7.54
C GLY A 528 2.84 -8.85 7.53
N SER A 529 3.41 -8.47 6.39
CA SER A 529 4.72 -7.79 6.34
C SER A 529 4.72 -6.43 7.04
N GLN A 530 3.58 -5.76 7.14
CA GLN A 530 3.45 -4.47 7.83
C GLN A 530 3.96 -4.50 9.28
N ARG A 531 3.83 -5.64 9.99
CA ARG A 531 4.29 -5.79 11.38
C ARG A 531 5.81 -5.69 11.55
N TYR A 532 6.55 -5.79 10.47
CA TYR A 532 8.01 -5.65 10.43
C TYR A 532 8.47 -4.23 10.08
N SER A 533 7.63 -3.24 10.33
CA SER A 533 7.93 -1.81 10.08
C SER A 533 8.25 -1.50 8.61
N VAL A 534 7.48 -2.08 7.68
CA VAL A 534 7.65 -1.91 6.24
C VAL A 534 6.95 -0.64 5.75
N TYR A 535 7.67 0.17 4.98
CA TYR A 535 7.17 1.37 4.28
C TYR A 535 7.18 1.09 2.78
N PRO A 536 6.11 0.52 2.20
CA PRO A 536 6.10 0.15 0.80
C PRO A 536 6.05 1.38 -0.11
N TRP A 537 6.76 1.30 -1.24
CA TRP A 537 6.56 2.26 -2.32
C TRP A 537 6.12 1.55 -3.60
N SER A 538 5.60 2.33 -4.54
CA SER A 538 4.96 1.80 -5.73
C SER A 538 5.93 1.30 -6.82
N GLY A 539 7.25 1.30 -6.56
CA GLY A 539 8.26 0.86 -7.52
C GLY A 539 8.48 1.87 -8.66
N ASP A 540 9.03 1.37 -9.76
CA ASP A 540 9.55 2.16 -10.88
C ASP A 540 8.43 2.72 -11.77
N VAL A 541 7.71 3.71 -11.27
CA VAL A 541 6.59 4.33 -11.99
C VAL A 541 7.07 5.20 -13.16
N SER A 542 6.30 5.23 -14.26
CA SER A 542 6.58 6.14 -15.37
C SER A 542 6.48 7.60 -14.92
N ARG A 543 7.45 8.45 -15.38
CA ARG A 543 7.48 9.91 -15.15
C ARG A 543 6.57 10.60 -16.15
N ASP A 544 5.29 10.35 -16.05
CA ASP A 544 4.27 10.97 -16.89
C ASP A 544 2.93 11.08 -16.14
N TRP A 545 1.96 11.74 -16.74
CA TRP A 545 0.64 11.90 -16.13
C TRP A 545 -0.11 10.58 -15.93
N ASN A 546 0.11 9.56 -16.76
CA ASN A 546 -0.49 8.24 -16.59
C ASN A 546 0.09 7.52 -15.36
N GLY A 547 1.42 7.65 -15.14
CA GLY A 547 2.09 7.16 -13.95
C GLY A 547 1.61 7.86 -12.69
N PHE A 548 1.33 9.17 -12.77
CA PHE A 548 0.81 9.92 -11.62
C PHE A 548 -0.65 9.55 -11.30
N GLN A 549 -1.50 9.38 -12.32
CA GLN A 549 -2.91 9.03 -12.14
C GLN A 549 -3.13 7.76 -11.33
N VAL A 550 -2.21 6.80 -11.41
CA VAL A 550 -2.35 5.54 -10.66
C VAL A 550 -1.92 5.61 -9.20
N GLN A 551 -1.29 6.70 -8.74
CA GLN A 551 -0.74 6.73 -7.39
C GLN A 551 -1.80 6.81 -6.27
N PRO A 552 -2.84 7.63 -6.36
CA PRO A 552 -3.93 7.58 -5.38
C PRO A 552 -4.59 6.19 -5.33
N LEU A 553 -4.86 5.58 -6.49
CA LEU A 553 -5.39 4.22 -6.60
C LEU A 553 -4.47 3.18 -5.92
N ALA A 554 -3.14 3.27 -6.13
CA ALA A 554 -2.15 2.40 -5.50
C ALA A 554 -2.18 2.49 -3.97
N VAL A 555 -2.17 3.72 -3.44
CA VAL A 555 -2.24 3.98 -1.99
C VAL A 555 -3.54 3.41 -1.40
N LEU A 556 -4.68 3.66 -2.03
CA LEU A 556 -5.97 3.16 -1.56
C LEU A 556 -6.08 1.62 -1.66
N GLY A 557 -5.60 1.01 -2.74
CA GLY A 557 -5.59 -0.44 -2.93
C GLY A 557 -4.73 -1.15 -1.89
N MET A 558 -3.56 -0.59 -1.55
CA MET A 558 -2.69 -1.12 -0.51
C MET A 558 -3.26 -0.91 0.89
N THR A 559 -3.89 0.23 1.15
CA THR A 559 -4.64 0.46 2.39
C THR A 559 -5.71 -0.62 2.60
N LEU A 560 -6.51 -0.93 1.57
CA LEU A 560 -7.51 -2.00 1.60
C LEU A 560 -6.91 -3.42 1.70
N SER A 561 -5.60 -3.52 1.60
CA SER A 561 -4.83 -4.77 1.80
C SER A 561 -4.03 -4.77 3.12
N GLY A 562 -4.27 -3.77 4.00
CA GLY A 562 -3.66 -3.66 5.33
C GLY A 562 -2.32 -2.91 5.39
N PHE A 563 -1.93 -2.23 4.31
CA PHE A 563 -0.66 -1.46 4.24
C PHE A 563 -0.93 0.05 4.16
N SER A 564 -0.84 0.74 5.28
CA SER A 564 -1.17 2.17 5.38
C SER A 564 -0.04 3.13 5.01
N TYR A 565 1.18 2.63 4.75
CA TYR A 565 2.36 3.48 4.47
C TYR A 565 2.82 3.41 3.01
N MET A 566 1.94 2.96 2.11
CA MET A 566 2.20 3.00 0.67
C MET A 566 2.42 4.44 0.20
N HIS A 567 3.45 4.65 -0.63
CA HIS A 567 3.78 5.93 -1.25
C HIS A 567 4.41 5.71 -2.63
N SER A 568 4.71 6.78 -3.35
CA SER A 568 5.35 6.72 -4.66
C SER A 568 6.69 7.47 -4.67
N ASP A 569 7.46 7.23 -5.72
CA ASP A 569 8.53 8.12 -6.13
C ASP A 569 7.91 9.45 -6.58
N LEU A 570 8.03 10.51 -5.74
CA LEU A 570 7.42 11.79 -6.04
C LEU A 570 8.14 12.48 -7.19
N GLY A 571 7.40 12.74 -8.26
CA GLY A 571 7.89 13.25 -9.53
C GLY A 571 7.99 12.19 -10.62
N GLY A 572 7.82 10.91 -10.28
CA GLY A 572 7.96 9.77 -11.19
C GLY A 572 9.40 9.32 -11.41
N PHE A 573 9.59 7.99 -11.50
CA PHE A 573 10.94 7.41 -11.54
C PHE A 573 11.59 7.57 -12.91
N ALA A 574 11.02 7.02 -13.98
CA ALA A 574 11.70 6.90 -15.26
C ALA A 574 10.77 7.02 -16.50
N MET A 575 11.34 6.89 -17.70
CA MET A 575 10.65 6.76 -18.99
C MET A 575 9.88 8.01 -19.49
N GLY A 576 9.98 9.15 -18.85
CA GLY A 576 9.36 10.41 -19.28
C GLY A 576 10.35 11.56 -19.24
N GLU A 577 10.07 12.61 -19.99
CA GLU A 577 10.82 13.85 -19.92
C GLU A 577 10.45 14.63 -18.65
N PRO A 578 11.37 15.39 -18.06
CA PRO A 578 11.07 16.27 -16.93
C PRO A 578 9.97 17.27 -17.28
N ASP A 579 8.92 17.32 -16.47
CA ASP A 579 7.79 18.24 -16.58
C ASP A 579 7.60 18.95 -15.23
N GLU A 580 7.79 20.28 -15.20
CA GLU A 580 7.72 21.07 -13.98
C GLU A 580 6.33 21.01 -13.33
N GLU A 581 5.25 21.08 -14.11
CA GLU A 581 3.90 20.99 -13.55
C GLU A 581 3.63 19.60 -12.96
N LEU A 582 4.03 18.54 -13.67
CA LEU A 582 3.90 17.18 -13.19
C LEU A 582 4.61 16.98 -11.85
N TYR A 583 5.87 17.42 -11.77
CA TYR A 583 6.68 17.35 -10.54
C TYR A 583 6.01 18.12 -9.40
N LEU A 584 5.58 19.35 -9.64
CA LEU A 584 4.90 20.20 -8.67
C LEU A 584 3.61 19.52 -8.16
N ARG A 585 2.75 19.03 -9.06
CA ARG A 585 1.49 18.35 -8.69
C ARG A 585 1.75 17.08 -7.90
N TRP A 586 2.77 16.33 -8.24
CA TRP A 586 3.14 15.12 -7.51
C TRP A 586 3.64 15.43 -6.09
N LEU A 587 4.40 16.52 -5.90
CA LEU A 587 4.82 16.95 -4.57
C LEU A 587 3.67 17.52 -3.74
N GLN A 588 2.74 18.25 -4.35
CA GLN A 588 1.51 18.68 -3.67
C GLN A 588 0.70 17.49 -3.14
N TYR A 589 0.51 16.46 -3.95
CA TYR A 589 -0.08 15.19 -3.53
C TYR A 589 0.74 14.52 -2.43
N GLY A 590 2.06 14.46 -2.58
CA GLY A 590 2.99 13.85 -1.62
C GLY A 590 2.92 14.46 -0.22
N ALA A 591 2.57 15.75 -0.08
CA ALA A 591 2.40 16.39 1.22
C ALA A 591 1.34 15.70 2.11
N PHE A 592 0.38 15.01 1.50
CA PHE A 592 -0.69 14.24 2.15
C PHE A 592 -0.53 12.72 1.97
N ASN A 593 0.72 12.26 1.83
CA ASN A 593 1.07 10.83 1.78
C ASN A 593 1.78 10.40 3.06
N PRO A 594 1.77 9.11 3.39
CA PRO A 594 2.44 8.60 4.58
C PRO A 594 3.94 8.92 4.60
N VAL A 595 4.61 8.76 3.47
CA VAL A 595 6.04 9.08 3.29
C VAL A 595 6.18 10.12 2.16
N PHE A 596 6.99 11.14 2.38
CA PHE A 596 7.32 12.16 1.40
C PHE A 596 8.75 11.96 0.91
N ARG A 597 8.90 11.35 -0.27
CA ARG A 597 10.21 10.98 -0.84
C ARG A 597 10.29 11.38 -2.33
N PRO A 598 10.82 12.56 -2.66
CA PRO A 598 11.23 12.85 -4.02
C PRO A 598 12.28 11.83 -4.48
N HIS A 599 12.03 11.17 -5.64
CA HIS A 599 12.95 10.18 -6.19
C HIS A 599 12.73 10.02 -7.69
N GLY A 600 13.81 9.78 -8.43
CA GLY A 600 13.80 9.54 -9.86
C GLY A 600 15.15 9.04 -10.37
N ASP A 601 15.21 8.67 -11.63
CA ASP A 601 16.42 8.21 -12.28
C ASP A 601 17.49 9.32 -12.43
N THR A 602 18.65 8.99 -12.94
CA THR A 602 19.79 9.92 -13.11
C THR A 602 19.46 11.15 -13.94
N ASN A 603 18.47 11.07 -14.84
CA ASN A 603 18.10 12.14 -15.76
C ASN A 603 17.01 13.08 -15.20
N ALA A 604 16.41 12.69 -14.05
CA ALA A 604 15.38 13.50 -13.42
C ALA A 604 15.99 14.55 -12.48
N PRO A 605 15.58 15.81 -12.58
CA PRO A 605 15.76 16.77 -11.50
C PRO A 605 14.72 16.41 -10.42
N VAL A 606 15.18 15.81 -9.32
CA VAL A 606 14.30 15.41 -8.19
C VAL A 606 14.44 16.36 -7.00
N GLU A 607 15.39 17.26 -7.07
CA GLU A 607 15.62 18.28 -6.06
C GLU A 607 14.77 19.53 -6.38
N PRO A 608 13.97 20.05 -5.43
CA PRO A 608 13.17 21.27 -5.66
C PRO A 608 13.96 22.46 -6.19
N ILE A 609 15.22 22.60 -5.78
CA ILE A 609 16.14 23.66 -6.19
C ILE A 609 16.47 23.67 -7.69
N ALA A 610 16.16 22.61 -8.41
CA ALA A 610 16.42 22.51 -9.86
C ALA A 610 15.32 23.13 -10.75
N TYR A 611 14.22 23.59 -10.15
CA TYR A 611 13.05 24.11 -10.85
C TYR A 611 12.97 25.64 -10.80
N SER A 612 12.00 26.23 -11.50
CA SER A 612 11.80 27.69 -11.51
C SER A 612 11.51 28.25 -10.12
N ASP A 613 11.84 29.53 -9.89
CA ASP A 613 11.59 30.22 -8.62
C ASP A 613 10.13 30.13 -8.18
N ASN A 614 9.19 30.17 -9.12
CA ASN A 614 7.77 30.01 -8.81
C ASN A 614 7.45 28.59 -8.33
N ALA A 615 7.94 27.56 -9.02
CA ALA A 615 7.78 26.17 -8.60
C ALA A 615 8.44 25.92 -7.25
N GLN A 616 9.66 26.41 -7.04
CA GLN A 616 10.38 26.32 -5.77
C GLN A 616 9.56 26.90 -4.61
N LYS A 617 8.97 28.09 -4.80
CA LYS A 617 8.13 28.72 -3.77
C LYS A 617 6.92 27.84 -3.41
N ILE A 618 6.18 27.36 -4.43
CA ILE A 618 4.99 26.53 -4.21
C ILE A 618 5.36 25.21 -3.52
N ILE A 619 6.40 24.55 -3.98
CA ILE A 619 6.88 23.28 -3.40
C ILE A 619 7.27 23.48 -1.93
N LYS A 620 7.98 24.57 -1.63
CA LYS A 620 8.37 24.91 -0.25
C LYS A 620 7.15 25.10 0.65
N GLU A 621 6.08 25.75 0.18
CA GLU A 621 4.85 25.93 0.95
C GLU A 621 4.20 24.57 1.31
N TYR A 622 4.22 23.57 0.42
CA TYR A 622 3.69 22.24 0.70
C TYR A 622 4.60 21.39 1.62
N ILE A 623 5.92 21.52 1.47
CA ILE A 623 6.86 20.89 2.41
C ILE A 623 6.68 21.52 3.80
N ASP A 624 6.63 22.83 3.91
CA ASP A 624 6.38 23.55 5.17
C ASP A 624 5.01 23.16 5.78
N LEU A 625 3.96 23.02 4.95
CA LEU A 625 2.64 22.53 5.38
C LEU A 625 2.73 21.13 6.00
N ARG A 626 3.46 20.20 5.35
CA ARG A 626 3.68 18.85 5.87
C ARG A 626 4.33 18.87 7.26
N TYR A 627 5.34 19.71 7.47
CA TYR A 627 5.98 19.87 8.78
C TYR A 627 5.08 20.53 9.82
N ARG A 628 4.30 21.51 9.39
CA ARG A 628 3.27 22.11 10.29
C ARG A 628 2.24 21.08 10.72
N MET A 629 1.86 20.14 9.87
CA MET A 629 0.89 19.07 10.15
C MET A 629 1.49 17.90 10.95
N LEU A 630 2.75 17.93 11.39
CA LEU A 630 3.37 16.82 12.12
C LEU A 630 2.54 16.33 13.34
N PRO A 631 1.93 17.18 14.18
CA PRO A 631 1.10 16.69 15.28
C PRO A 631 -0.11 15.90 14.80
N TYR A 632 -0.75 16.31 13.69
CA TYR A 632 -1.85 15.60 13.07
C TYR A 632 -1.37 14.28 12.48
N ASN A 633 -0.34 14.31 11.62
CA ASN A 633 0.20 13.16 10.93
C ASN A 633 0.72 12.09 11.91
N TYR A 634 1.39 12.52 12.98
CA TYR A 634 1.92 11.63 14.00
C TYR A 634 0.82 10.97 14.83
N SER A 635 -0.28 11.70 15.09
CA SER A 635 -1.45 11.17 15.82
C SER A 635 -2.22 10.13 15.00
N ILE A 636 -2.40 10.33 13.69
CA ILE A 636 -3.03 9.29 12.83
C ILE A 636 -2.12 8.08 12.64
N ALA A 637 -0.78 8.26 12.61
CA ALA A 637 0.18 7.18 12.61
C ALA A 637 0.11 6.35 13.91
N TRP A 638 -0.04 7.00 15.06
CA TRP A 638 -0.26 6.32 16.34
C TRP A 638 -1.57 5.52 16.34
N LEU A 639 -2.69 6.08 15.85
CA LEU A 639 -3.95 5.35 15.73
C LEU A 639 -3.81 4.11 14.83
N ASN A 640 -3.02 4.20 13.75
CA ASN A 640 -2.70 3.05 12.91
C ASN A 640 -1.93 1.97 13.70
N SER A 641 -0.93 2.36 14.49
CA SER A 641 -0.08 1.40 15.20
C SER A 641 -0.79 0.66 16.33
N ILE A 642 -1.82 1.25 16.94
CA ILE A 642 -2.53 0.63 18.08
C ILE A 642 -3.89 0.02 17.71
N LYS A 643 -4.47 0.42 16.57
CA LYS A 643 -5.83 0.02 16.16
C LYS A 643 -5.93 -0.44 14.70
N GLY A 644 -4.85 -0.31 13.91
CA GLY A 644 -4.90 -0.60 12.47
C GLY A 644 -5.74 0.41 11.67
N THR A 645 -6.13 1.55 12.25
CA THR A 645 -6.89 2.58 11.54
C THR A 645 -6.07 3.12 10.37
N PRO A 646 -6.56 3.06 9.13
CA PRO A 646 -5.79 3.53 7.97
C PRO A 646 -5.49 5.03 8.01
N LEU A 647 -4.31 5.45 7.50
CA LEU A 647 -3.96 6.85 7.33
C LEU A 647 -4.74 7.48 6.18
N THR A 648 -4.92 6.72 5.10
CA THR A 648 -5.73 7.11 3.93
C THR A 648 -6.94 6.21 3.82
N LYS A 649 -8.11 6.77 3.44
CA LYS A 649 -9.32 5.98 3.27
C LYS A 649 -10.04 6.34 1.97
N PRO A 650 -10.59 5.35 1.24
CA PRO A 650 -11.54 5.61 0.16
C PRO A 650 -12.80 6.33 0.65
N LEU A 651 -13.43 7.13 -0.22
CA LEU A 651 -14.64 7.88 0.14
C LEU A 651 -15.83 6.98 0.51
N PHE A 652 -15.91 5.77 -0.03
CA PHE A 652 -16.99 4.83 0.28
C PHE A 652 -16.98 4.31 1.74
N PHE A 653 -15.93 4.56 2.52
CA PHE A 653 -15.95 4.31 3.96
C PHE A 653 -16.98 5.20 4.69
N GLU A 654 -17.25 6.39 4.16
CA GLU A 654 -18.22 7.33 4.71
C GLU A 654 -19.67 6.99 4.30
N GLU A 655 -19.84 6.44 3.10
CA GLU A 655 -21.16 6.12 2.52
C GLU A 655 -21.09 4.77 1.79
N PRO A 656 -20.99 3.64 2.52
CA PRO A 656 -20.71 2.31 1.93
C PRO A 656 -21.80 1.81 0.97
N ASP A 657 -23.04 2.30 1.13
CA ASP A 657 -24.18 1.95 0.28
C ASP A 657 -24.34 2.87 -0.95
N ASN A 658 -23.45 3.85 -1.11
CA ASN A 658 -23.50 4.78 -2.24
C ASN A 658 -22.69 4.23 -3.43
N ASP A 659 -23.38 3.69 -4.42
CA ASP A 659 -22.76 3.15 -5.63
C ASP A 659 -21.98 4.18 -6.43
N GLU A 660 -22.37 5.45 -6.39
CA GLU A 660 -21.74 6.53 -7.15
C GLU A 660 -20.27 6.76 -6.76
N ILE A 661 -19.94 6.51 -5.48
CA ILE A 661 -18.58 6.72 -4.96
C ILE A 661 -17.76 5.45 -4.78
N SER A 662 -18.33 4.30 -5.08
CA SER A 662 -17.70 3.00 -4.83
C SER A 662 -16.40 2.76 -5.62
N ASN A 663 -16.17 3.52 -6.68
CA ASN A 663 -15.01 3.43 -7.56
C ASN A 663 -14.21 4.73 -7.65
N ILE A 664 -14.44 5.71 -6.77
CA ILE A 664 -13.59 6.91 -6.72
C ILE A 664 -12.21 6.50 -6.19
N ASP A 665 -11.21 6.60 -7.05
CA ASP A 665 -9.83 6.17 -6.81
C ASP A 665 -8.80 7.30 -6.90
N ASP A 666 -9.27 8.51 -7.18
CA ASP A 666 -8.48 9.72 -7.38
C ASP A 666 -8.67 10.77 -6.27
N THR A 667 -9.44 10.44 -5.25
CA THR A 667 -9.79 11.30 -4.11
C THR A 667 -9.87 10.44 -2.84
N PHE A 668 -9.30 10.93 -1.74
CA PHE A 668 -9.20 10.15 -0.51
C PHE A 668 -9.33 11.00 0.75
N LEU A 669 -9.66 10.34 1.86
CA LEU A 669 -9.59 10.94 3.19
C LEU A 669 -8.16 10.76 3.76
N TRP A 670 -7.57 11.83 4.29
CA TRP A 670 -6.31 11.83 5.04
C TRP A 670 -6.62 11.97 6.53
N GLY A 671 -6.50 10.87 7.26
CA GLY A 671 -7.04 10.77 8.61
C GLY A 671 -8.56 11.02 8.66
N PRO A 672 -9.11 11.39 9.83
CA PRO A 672 -10.57 11.59 9.98
C PRO A 672 -11.09 12.91 9.44
N ASN A 673 -10.23 13.93 9.26
CA ASN A 673 -10.70 15.31 9.15
C ASN A 673 -10.37 16.00 7.83
N LEU A 674 -9.58 15.40 6.94
CA LEU A 674 -9.21 15.99 5.65
C LEU A 674 -9.64 15.12 4.48
N LEU A 675 -10.11 15.76 3.39
CA LEU A 675 -10.35 15.14 2.09
C LEU A 675 -9.42 15.79 1.07
N ILE A 676 -8.71 14.98 0.31
CA ILE A 676 -7.67 15.38 -0.63
C ILE A 676 -8.08 14.96 -2.05
N ALA A 677 -8.10 15.90 -2.99
CA ALA A 677 -8.39 15.66 -4.39
C ALA A 677 -7.23 16.17 -5.27
N PRO A 678 -6.22 15.35 -5.55
CA PRO A 678 -5.06 15.73 -6.35
C PRO A 678 -5.45 16.17 -7.76
N ILE A 679 -4.64 17.02 -8.37
CA ILE A 679 -4.77 17.38 -9.79
C ILE A 679 -3.93 16.39 -10.59
N LEU A 680 -4.59 15.56 -11.37
CA LEU A 680 -4.01 14.40 -12.06
C LEU A 680 -3.95 14.59 -13.59
N GLU A 681 -4.22 15.80 -14.07
CA GLU A 681 -4.19 16.16 -15.49
C GLU A 681 -3.43 17.46 -15.68
N LYS A 682 -2.66 17.52 -16.77
CA LYS A 682 -1.89 18.72 -17.15
C LYS A 682 -2.82 19.88 -17.47
N ASP A 683 -2.41 21.08 -17.07
CA ASP A 683 -3.12 22.33 -17.35
C ASP A 683 -4.59 22.35 -16.87
N ALA A 684 -4.98 21.48 -15.95
CA ALA A 684 -6.34 21.43 -15.43
C ALA A 684 -6.73 22.74 -14.76
N LYS A 685 -7.85 23.33 -15.19
CA LYS A 685 -8.42 24.56 -14.62
C LYS A 685 -9.56 24.30 -13.64
N MET A 686 -10.11 23.10 -13.67
CA MET A 686 -11.21 22.66 -12.83
C MET A 686 -10.94 21.24 -12.33
N ARG A 687 -11.38 20.93 -11.11
CA ARG A 687 -11.37 19.59 -10.53
C ARG A 687 -12.77 19.25 -10.02
N LYS A 688 -13.35 18.17 -10.51
CA LYS A 688 -14.61 17.62 -10.03
C LYS A 688 -14.33 16.73 -8.82
N VAL A 689 -15.01 16.99 -7.70
CA VAL A 689 -14.80 16.29 -6.42
C VAL A 689 -16.15 15.90 -5.83
N TYR A 690 -16.30 14.67 -5.36
CA TYR A 690 -17.43 14.29 -4.52
C TYR A 690 -17.10 14.61 -3.07
N LEU A 691 -17.92 15.43 -2.42
CA LEU A 691 -17.86 15.65 -0.98
C LEU A 691 -18.86 14.72 -0.29
N PRO A 692 -18.44 13.80 0.59
CA PRO A 692 -19.35 12.99 1.40
C PRO A 692 -20.31 13.84 2.22
N LYS A 693 -21.45 13.27 2.68
CA LYS A 693 -22.46 13.95 3.48
C LYS A 693 -21.87 14.72 4.65
N GLY A 694 -22.50 15.85 4.99
CA GLY A 694 -22.04 16.81 5.99
C GLY A 694 -21.60 18.12 5.38
N LYS A 695 -21.03 19.02 6.18
CA LYS A 695 -20.42 20.27 5.71
C LYS A 695 -18.91 20.14 5.65
N TRP A 696 -18.31 20.79 4.67
CA TRP A 696 -16.87 20.81 4.41
C TRP A 696 -16.39 22.23 4.23
N TYR A 697 -15.20 22.52 4.71
CA TYR A 697 -14.51 23.78 4.53
C TYR A 697 -13.39 23.59 3.52
N ASP A 698 -13.31 24.47 2.52
CA ASP A 698 -12.07 24.57 1.74
C ASP A 698 -10.92 24.96 2.67
N PHE A 699 -9.91 24.11 2.74
CA PHE A 699 -8.83 24.23 3.71
C PHE A 699 -7.99 25.53 3.57
N PHE A 700 -7.93 26.09 2.35
CA PHE A 700 -7.10 27.27 2.07
C PHE A 700 -7.93 28.58 2.12
N THR A 701 -9.23 28.51 1.87
CA THR A 701 -10.07 29.71 1.72
C THR A 701 -11.17 29.85 2.77
N ASP A 702 -11.38 28.83 3.61
CA ASP A 702 -12.47 28.73 4.58
C ASP A 702 -13.89 28.74 3.97
N GLN A 703 -14.01 28.63 2.64
CA GLN A 703 -15.32 28.55 1.99
C GLN A 703 -16.06 27.29 2.42
N VAL A 704 -17.29 27.46 2.95
CA VAL A 704 -18.15 26.36 3.38
C VAL A 704 -18.92 25.75 2.21
N MET A 705 -18.98 24.41 2.16
CA MET A 705 -19.70 23.65 1.15
C MET A 705 -20.50 22.52 1.78
N ASN A 706 -21.71 22.31 1.27
CA ASN A 706 -22.52 21.14 1.65
C ASN A 706 -22.09 19.93 0.83
N GLY A 707 -21.84 18.82 1.52
CA GLY A 707 -21.53 17.53 0.92
C GLY A 707 -22.78 16.74 0.49
N GLY A 708 -22.61 15.41 0.27
CA GLY A 708 -23.59 14.50 -0.33
C GLY A 708 -23.74 14.74 -1.84
N LYS A 709 -22.76 15.34 -2.51
CA LYS A 709 -22.82 15.70 -3.94
C LYS A 709 -21.47 15.97 -4.56
N TRP A 710 -21.46 15.96 -5.89
CA TRP A 710 -20.33 16.45 -6.68
C TRP A 710 -20.28 17.98 -6.68
N ILE A 711 -19.07 18.51 -6.59
CA ILE A 711 -18.75 19.91 -6.77
C ILE A 711 -17.67 20.08 -7.85
N GLU A 712 -17.60 21.28 -8.42
CA GLU A 712 -16.49 21.69 -9.28
C GLU A 712 -15.67 22.78 -8.57
N LYS A 713 -14.36 22.58 -8.51
CA LYS A 713 -13.42 23.50 -7.89
C LYS A 713 -12.44 24.03 -8.94
N SER A 714 -12.33 25.35 -9.06
CA SER A 714 -11.28 25.96 -9.87
C SER A 714 -9.90 25.69 -9.27
N THR A 715 -8.91 25.45 -10.13
CA THR A 715 -7.55 25.10 -9.74
C THR A 715 -6.55 26.08 -10.33
N THR A 716 -5.49 26.34 -9.58
CA THR A 716 -4.30 27.07 -10.01
C THR A 716 -3.06 26.22 -9.69
N LEU A 717 -1.87 26.63 -10.11
CA LEU A 717 -0.63 25.89 -9.79
C LEU A 717 -0.34 25.89 -8.28
N GLU A 718 -0.77 26.93 -7.56
CA GLU A 718 -0.48 27.12 -6.13
C GLU A 718 -1.21 26.11 -5.23
N ASN A 719 -2.32 25.51 -5.69
CA ASN A 719 -3.12 24.65 -4.81
C ASN A 719 -3.72 23.42 -5.51
N ILE A 720 -4.01 22.41 -4.67
CA ILE A 720 -4.92 21.30 -4.96
C ILE A 720 -6.15 21.46 -4.07
N PRO A 721 -7.33 20.95 -4.47
CA PRO A 721 -8.48 20.93 -3.59
C PRO A 721 -8.22 20.06 -2.35
N VAL A 722 -8.30 20.69 -1.19
CA VAL A 722 -8.25 20.08 0.14
C VAL A 722 -9.42 20.61 0.95
N PHE A 723 -10.14 19.72 1.58
CA PHE A 723 -11.33 20.08 2.36
C PHE A 723 -11.21 19.56 3.79
N ALA A 724 -11.49 20.42 4.75
CA ALA A 724 -11.59 20.07 6.16
C ALA A 724 -13.03 19.76 6.52
N ARG A 725 -13.24 18.70 7.30
CA ARG A 725 -14.56 18.29 7.77
C ARG A 725 -15.04 19.27 8.84
N SER A 726 -16.32 19.68 8.79
CA SER A 726 -16.93 20.42 9.88
C SER A 726 -16.92 19.60 11.18
N GLY A 727 -16.70 20.29 12.31
CA GLY A 727 -16.40 19.67 13.61
C GLY A 727 -14.97 19.15 13.75
N GLY A 728 -14.18 19.05 12.67
CA GLY A 728 -12.85 18.49 12.69
C GLY A 728 -11.82 19.36 13.44
N PHE A 729 -10.79 18.69 13.98
CA PHE A 729 -9.62 19.32 14.59
C PHE A 729 -8.37 18.98 13.78
N ILE A 730 -7.57 19.96 13.42
CA ILE A 730 -6.28 19.78 12.73
C ILE A 730 -5.20 20.49 13.55
N PRO A 731 -4.50 19.76 14.42
CA PRO A 731 -3.37 20.32 15.18
C PRO A 731 -2.15 20.52 14.28
N MET A 732 -1.51 21.67 14.43
CA MET A 732 -0.32 22.10 13.71
C MET A 732 0.72 22.71 14.64
N ILE A 733 1.93 22.92 14.12
CA ILE A 733 3.01 23.70 14.72
C ILE A 733 3.51 24.76 13.71
N ASN A 734 4.38 25.64 14.15
CA ASN A 734 5.13 26.49 13.23
C ASN A 734 6.12 25.67 12.38
N PRO A 735 6.50 26.13 11.18
CA PRO A 735 7.50 25.45 10.35
C PRO A 735 8.83 25.23 11.10
N ILE A 736 9.44 24.07 10.86
CA ILE A 736 10.71 23.65 11.49
C ILE A 736 11.67 23.14 10.42
N LYS A 737 12.97 23.14 10.71
CA LYS A 737 14.02 22.73 9.75
C LYS A 737 14.04 21.21 9.50
N ASN A 738 13.73 20.43 10.53
CA ASN A 738 13.61 18.98 10.51
C ASN A 738 12.92 18.53 11.79
N THR A 739 12.60 17.26 11.91
CA THR A 739 11.85 16.70 13.05
C THR A 739 12.63 16.69 14.36
N THR A 740 13.97 16.89 14.36
CA THR A 740 14.73 17.02 15.61
C THR A 740 14.42 18.33 16.34
N ALA A 741 13.92 19.34 15.61
CA ALA A 741 13.46 20.60 16.17
C ALA A 741 11.98 20.57 16.61
N TYR A 742 11.31 19.43 16.48
CA TYR A 742 9.91 19.29 16.84
C TYR A 742 9.70 19.45 18.33
N THR A 743 8.70 20.23 18.68
CA THR A 743 8.14 20.31 20.04
C THR A 743 6.64 20.60 19.97
N SER A 744 5.87 19.98 20.82
CA SER A 744 4.43 20.25 21.02
C SER A 744 4.17 21.33 22.07
N GLU A 745 5.18 22.13 22.45
CA GLU A 745 5.02 23.24 23.38
C GLU A 745 4.06 24.33 22.88
N ASN A 746 4.12 24.61 21.56
CA ASN A 746 3.29 25.63 20.90
C ASN A 746 2.45 24.96 19.82
N LEU A 747 1.20 24.67 20.13
CA LEU A 747 0.26 24.04 19.20
C LEU A 747 -0.70 25.08 18.63
N ILE A 748 -0.89 25.02 17.30
CA ILE A 748 -1.92 25.74 16.55
C ILE A 748 -2.99 24.72 16.21
N ILE A 749 -4.20 24.88 16.74
CA ILE A 749 -5.28 23.92 16.57
C ILE A 749 -6.38 24.56 15.76
N HIS A 750 -6.56 24.10 14.53
CA HIS A 750 -7.67 24.51 13.68
C HIS A 750 -8.90 23.69 14.04
N HIS A 751 -10.04 24.34 14.25
CA HIS A 751 -11.36 23.73 14.44
C HIS A 751 -12.36 24.34 13.48
N TYR A 752 -13.04 23.50 12.71
CA TYR A 752 -14.00 23.92 11.70
C TYR A 752 -15.40 23.86 12.27
N TYR A 753 -15.88 25.01 12.74
CA TYR A 753 -17.09 25.13 13.53
C TYR A 753 -18.35 24.83 12.71
N ASP A 754 -19.23 24.02 13.28
CA ASP A 754 -20.60 23.80 12.79
C ASP A 754 -21.55 23.68 13.98
N PRO A 755 -22.50 24.59 14.14
CA PRO A 755 -23.45 24.55 15.27
C PRO A 755 -24.35 23.32 15.26
N GLU A 756 -24.51 22.63 14.15
CA GLU A 756 -25.28 21.39 14.04
C GLU A 756 -24.54 20.17 14.60
N ILE A 757 -23.22 20.27 14.78
CA ILE A 757 -22.39 19.20 15.37
C ILE A 757 -22.28 19.40 16.86
N ILE A 758 -23.05 18.62 17.61
CA ILE A 758 -23.12 18.75 19.09
C ILE A 758 -21.79 18.37 19.75
N ASN A 759 -21.15 17.32 19.29
CA ASN A 759 -19.90 16.82 19.86
C ASN A 759 -18.86 16.52 18.77
N SER A 760 -17.61 16.89 19.04
CA SER A 760 -16.48 16.42 18.24
C SER A 760 -15.24 16.22 19.13
N GLU A 761 -14.34 15.34 18.65
CA GLU A 761 -13.13 15.02 19.41
C GLU A 761 -11.94 14.71 18.51
N PHE A 762 -10.75 14.91 19.03
CA PHE A 762 -9.48 14.49 18.44
C PHE A 762 -8.46 14.20 19.55
N ILE A 763 -7.56 13.25 19.31
CA ILE A 763 -6.48 12.91 20.25
C ILE A 763 -5.15 13.22 19.58
N ILE A 764 -4.38 14.11 20.20
CA ILE A 764 -3.00 14.36 19.82
C ILE A 764 -2.12 13.42 20.65
N TYR A 765 -1.34 12.58 19.94
CA TYR A 765 -0.32 11.71 20.52
C TYR A 765 1.05 12.38 20.42
N ASP A 766 1.83 12.31 21.50
CA ASP A 766 3.21 12.79 21.51
C ASP A 766 4.12 11.92 22.37
N ASP A 767 5.37 11.74 21.91
CA ASP A 767 6.46 11.01 22.57
C ASP A 767 7.82 11.62 22.15
N ASP A 768 8.94 10.92 22.34
CA ASP A 768 10.26 11.39 21.92
C ASP A 768 10.54 11.27 20.41
N GLY A 769 9.70 10.53 19.69
CA GLY A 769 9.82 10.32 18.21
C GLY A 769 10.75 9.20 17.78
N GLU A 770 11.48 8.53 18.68
CA GLU A 770 12.52 7.56 18.37
C GLU A 770 12.41 6.25 19.15
N THR A 771 11.93 6.27 20.40
CA THR A 771 11.87 5.10 21.29
C THR A 771 10.85 4.08 20.80
N LYS A 772 11.29 2.85 20.51
CA LYS A 772 10.43 1.72 20.13
C LYS A 772 9.47 1.38 21.27
N SER A 773 8.20 1.11 20.91
CA SER A 773 7.15 0.77 21.88
C SER A 773 6.94 1.82 22.99
N ALA A 774 7.13 3.11 22.67
CA ALA A 774 6.96 4.19 23.64
C ALA A 774 5.54 4.19 24.27
N TYR A 775 4.51 3.88 23.47
CA TYR A 775 3.13 3.78 23.97
C TYR A 775 2.96 2.64 24.98
N GLU A 776 3.44 1.43 24.67
CA GLU A 776 3.38 0.27 25.55
C GLU A 776 4.22 0.45 26.83
N LYS A 777 5.33 1.17 26.72
CA LYS A 777 6.18 1.55 27.87
C LYS A 777 5.62 2.70 28.70
N GLY A 778 4.54 3.33 28.25
CA GLY A 778 3.97 4.50 28.90
C GLY A 778 4.75 5.80 28.72
N LEU A 779 5.72 5.86 27.79
CA LEU A 779 6.58 7.02 27.53
C LEU A 779 5.93 7.98 26.51
N TYR A 780 4.76 8.51 26.84
CA TYR A 780 3.96 9.34 25.94
C TYR A 780 3.05 10.31 26.69
N GLU A 781 2.40 11.20 25.95
CA GLU A 781 1.27 12.00 26.38
C GLU A 781 0.14 11.92 25.34
N LEU A 782 -1.11 11.84 25.81
CA LEU A 782 -2.31 12.05 25.00
C LEU A 782 -2.95 13.38 25.40
N LEU A 783 -3.11 14.28 24.44
CA LEU A 783 -3.94 15.46 24.61
C LEU A 783 -5.28 15.22 23.90
N GLU A 784 -6.31 14.87 24.69
CA GLU A 784 -7.69 14.73 24.19
C GLU A 784 -8.33 16.11 24.09
N ILE A 785 -8.83 16.44 22.92
CA ILE A 785 -9.55 17.68 22.64
C ILE A 785 -10.98 17.32 22.33
N LYS A 786 -11.93 17.96 23.03
CA LYS A 786 -13.37 17.78 22.76
C LYS A 786 -14.02 19.14 22.62
N SER A 787 -15.00 19.27 21.71
CA SER A 787 -15.94 20.39 21.70
C SER A 787 -17.36 19.89 21.96
N MET A 788 -18.11 20.63 22.75
CA MET A 788 -19.53 20.39 23.00
C MET A 788 -20.29 21.69 22.80
N HIS A 789 -21.36 21.63 21.99
CA HIS A 789 -22.19 22.78 21.69
C HIS A 789 -23.45 22.75 22.55
N PHE A 790 -23.75 23.88 23.15
CA PHE A 790 -24.96 24.16 23.93
C PHE A 790 -25.64 25.41 23.36
N ASP A 791 -26.89 25.61 23.67
CA ASP A 791 -27.68 26.76 23.15
C ASP A 791 -27.07 28.14 23.45
N SER A 792 -26.31 28.27 24.58
CA SER A 792 -25.76 29.54 25.05
C SER A 792 -24.24 29.60 25.04
N PHE A 793 -23.55 28.52 24.79
CA PHE A 793 -22.09 28.47 24.76
C PHE A 793 -21.52 27.25 24.06
N VAL A 794 -20.25 27.32 23.63
CA VAL A 794 -19.44 26.19 23.23
C VAL A 794 -18.38 25.92 24.31
N LEU A 795 -18.26 24.66 24.68
CA LEU A 795 -17.26 24.18 25.62
C LEU A 795 -16.16 23.38 24.90
N PHE A 796 -14.92 23.83 24.99
CA PHE A 796 -13.76 23.02 24.59
C PHE A 796 -13.11 22.47 25.85
N THR A 797 -12.84 21.17 25.85
CA THR A 797 -12.12 20.48 26.94
C THR A 797 -10.80 19.96 26.39
N PHE A 798 -9.72 20.31 27.05
CA PHE A 798 -8.37 19.82 26.80
C PHE A 798 -7.95 18.97 27.98
N ASN A 799 -7.82 17.66 27.78
CA ASN A 799 -7.50 16.69 28.81
C ASN A 799 -6.15 16.05 28.52
N ARG A 800 -5.15 16.36 29.35
CA ARG A 800 -3.80 15.80 29.27
C ARG A 800 -3.75 14.50 30.06
N LYS A 801 -3.66 13.37 29.33
CA LYS A 801 -3.46 12.06 29.94
C LYS A 801 -1.99 11.66 29.80
N GLU A 802 -1.33 11.67 30.93
CA GLU A 802 0.08 11.32 31.02
C GLU A 802 0.23 9.90 31.55
N ALA A 803 1.13 9.08 30.97
CA ALA A 803 1.54 7.83 31.57
C ALA A 803 2.87 8.03 32.32
N PHE A 804 3.98 8.22 31.60
CA PHE A 804 5.28 8.54 32.17
C PHE A 804 5.92 9.71 31.42
N ASN A 805 7.03 10.24 31.99
CA ASN A 805 7.78 11.28 31.32
C ASN A 805 8.60 10.72 30.17
N TYR A 806 8.63 11.40 29.03
CA TYR A 806 9.47 11.09 27.89
C TYR A 806 10.44 12.24 27.60
N ASN A 807 11.54 11.95 26.89
CA ASN A 807 12.55 12.95 26.56
C ASN A 807 11.97 14.02 25.63
N GLY A 808 12.15 15.30 25.96
CA GLY A 808 11.62 16.43 25.19
C GLY A 808 10.15 16.78 25.51
N LYS A 809 9.53 16.15 26.51
CA LYS A 809 8.16 16.50 26.95
C LYS A 809 8.09 17.94 27.44
N PRO A 810 7.24 18.81 26.86
CA PRO A 810 7.11 20.19 27.33
C PRO A 810 6.38 20.24 28.69
N ALA A 811 6.91 21.06 29.59
CA ALA A 811 6.31 21.26 30.91
C ALA A 811 4.92 21.93 30.82
N THR A 812 4.77 22.85 29.89
CA THR A 812 3.53 23.58 29.60
C THR A 812 3.24 23.53 28.09
N ARG A 813 1.97 23.73 27.72
CA ARG A 813 1.58 23.90 26.33
C ARG A 813 0.86 25.22 26.11
N ASN A 814 1.31 25.95 25.11
CA ASN A 814 0.62 27.13 24.61
C ASN A 814 -0.25 26.72 23.45
N ILE A 815 -1.53 27.00 23.53
CA ILE A 815 -2.52 26.69 22.49
C ILE A 815 -2.93 27.99 21.82
N GLU A 816 -2.86 27.97 20.49
CA GLU A 816 -3.55 28.90 19.62
C GLU A 816 -4.69 28.16 18.94
N LEU A 817 -5.93 28.32 19.43
CA LEU A 817 -7.13 27.73 18.88
C LEU A 817 -7.70 28.67 17.82
N LEU A 818 -7.80 28.18 16.58
CA LEU A 818 -8.37 28.86 15.42
C LEU A 818 -9.70 28.21 15.10
N ILE A 819 -10.81 28.93 15.31
CA ILE A 819 -12.16 28.45 15.07
C ILE A 819 -12.67 29.10 13.79
N HIS A 820 -12.70 28.32 12.71
CA HIS A 820 -13.13 28.72 11.37
C HIS A 820 -14.66 28.69 11.27
N GLY A 821 -15.25 29.60 10.48
CA GLY A 821 -16.70 29.69 10.29
C GLY A 821 -17.45 30.21 11.51
N TYR A 822 -16.76 30.89 12.42
CA TYR A 822 -17.39 31.51 13.60
C TYR A 822 -17.95 32.88 13.24
N ASN A 823 -19.23 32.94 12.91
CA ASN A 823 -19.90 34.05 12.21
C ASN A 823 -20.40 35.19 13.13
N SER A 824 -20.17 35.12 14.44
CA SER A 824 -20.62 36.14 15.40
C SER A 824 -19.54 36.51 16.40
N LYS A 825 -19.52 37.77 16.83
CA LYS A 825 -18.61 38.20 17.89
C LYS A 825 -18.96 37.49 19.20
N PRO A 826 -18.00 36.78 19.87
CA PRO A 826 -18.29 36.13 21.14
C PRO A 826 -18.63 37.14 22.23
N GLY A 827 -19.58 36.80 23.09
CA GLY A 827 -19.95 37.61 24.24
C GLY A 827 -18.84 37.58 25.30
N LYS A 828 -18.50 36.41 25.80
CA LYS A 828 -17.43 36.23 26.80
C LYS A 828 -16.65 34.96 26.53
N ILE A 829 -15.33 35.01 26.71
CA ILE A 829 -14.45 33.84 26.62
C ILE A 829 -13.74 33.68 27.98
N GLN A 830 -13.65 32.44 28.49
CA GLN A 830 -12.95 32.14 29.73
C GLN A 830 -12.28 30.76 29.69
N THR A 831 -11.10 30.63 30.27
CA THR A 831 -10.42 29.36 30.57
C THR A 831 -10.60 29.02 32.04
N GLY A 832 -11.36 27.97 32.35
CA GLY A 832 -11.83 27.71 33.70
C GLY A 832 -12.62 28.92 34.25
N ARG A 833 -12.09 29.61 35.25
CA ARG A 833 -12.65 30.85 35.80
C ARG A 833 -11.91 32.13 35.35
N VAL A 834 -10.84 31.99 34.55
CA VAL A 834 -10.02 33.13 34.12
C VAL A 834 -10.55 33.71 32.82
N PRO A 835 -10.92 35.01 32.78
CA PRO A 835 -11.35 35.64 31.54
C PRO A 835 -10.22 35.72 30.51
N VAL A 836 -10.55 35.45 29.26
CA VAL A 836 -9.69 35.70 28.10
C VAL A 836 -10.01 37.12 27.57
N LYS A 837 -8.98 37.97 27.51
CA LYS A 837 -9.15 39.36 27.06
C LYS A 837 -9.40 39.41 25.54
N ASN A 838 -10.33 40.23 25.10
CA ASN A 838 -10.52 40.49 23.68
C ASN A 838 -9.52 41.55 23.19
N ALA A 839 -8.75 41.24 22.17
CA ALA A 839 -7.80 42.17 21.57
C ALA A 839 -8.55 43.28 20.80
N LEU A 840 -8.08 44.48 20.89
CA LEU A 840 -8.64 45.63 20.16
C LEU A 840 -8.17 45.68 18.69
N SER A 841 -7.11 44.98 18.38
CA SER A 841 -6.57 44.87 17.00
C SER A 841 -5.83 43.57 16.80
N LYS A 842 -5.68 43.17 15.52
CA LYS A 842 -4.88 41.98 15.11
C LYS A 842 -3.43 42.10 15.60
N GLN A 843 -2.84 43.30 15.54
CA GLN A 843 -1.49 43.54 16.04
C GLN A 843 -1.38 43.30 17.55
N ALA A 844 -2.34 43.74 18.35
CA ALA A 844 -2.37 43.47 19.80
C ALA A 844 -2.50 41.97 20.10
N TYR A 845 -3.27 41.24 19.30
CA TYR A 845 -3.38 39.78 19.40
C TYR A 845 -2.04 39.11 19.06
N GLN A 846 -1.39 39.51 17.94
CA GLN A 846 -0.13 38.89 17.50
C GLN A 846 1.00 39.06 18.50
N THR A 847 1.09 40.21 19.15
CA THR A 847 2.16 40.55 20.13
C THR A 847 1.92 39.95 21.52
N THR A 848 0.71 39.53 21.83
CA THR A 848 0.36 38.95 23.15
C THR A 848 0.49 37.43 23.10
N LYS A 849 1.17 36.86 24.13
CA LYS A 849 1.48 35.41 24.13
C LYS A 849 0.34 34.52 24.58
N THR A 850 -0.48 34.94 25.52
CA THR A 850 -1.54 34.12 26.14
C THR A 850 -2.68 34.92 26.71
N GLN A 851 -3.81 34.27 27.01
CA GLN A 851 -5.04 34.83 27.61
C GLN A 851 -5.62 35.98 26.78
N ILE A 852 -5.62 35.83 25.46
CA ILE A 852 -6.11 36.82 24.52
C ILE A 852 -6.89 36.15 23.38
N SER A 853 -7.94 36.83 22.93
CA SER A 853 -8.72 36.40 21.74
C SER A 853 -8.81 37.56 20.76
N PHE A 854 -9.04 37.22 19.51
CA PHE A 854 -9.34 38.14 18.42
C PHE A 854 -10.35 37.50 17.44
N TRP A 855 -11.43 38.21 17.17
CA TRP A 855 -12.40 37.79 16.18
C TRP A 855 -12.21 38.62 14.89
N ASP A 856 -11.86 37.92 13.83
CA ASP A 856 -11.72 38.46 12.50
C ASP A 856 -13.04 38.29 11.76
N SER A 857 -13.83 39.35 11.69
CA SER A 857 -15.18 39.34 11.09
C SER A 857 -15.18 39.15 9.56
N GLU A 858 -14.09 39.52 8.89
CA GLU A 858 -13.95 39.35 7.45
C GLU A 858 -13.71 37.90 7.07
N LYS A 859 -13.04 37.16 7.95
CA LYS A 859 -12.70 35.74 7.77
C LYS A 859 -13.59 34.78 8.52
N GLU A 860 -14.56 35.29 9.30
CA GLU A 860 -15.36 34.49 10.24
C GLU A 860 -14.46 33.59 11.11
N LEU A 861 -13.33 34.14 11.59
CA LEU A 861 -12.30 33.39 12.31
C LEU A 861 -12.14 33.93 13.73
N LEU A 862 -12.45 33.06 14.71
CA LEU A 862 -12.17 33.36 16.11
C LEU A 862 -10.84 32.72 16.52
N GLN A 863 -9.89 33.53 16.96
CA GLN A 863 -8.54 33.14 17.37
C GLN A 863 -8.39 33.31 18.87
N ILE A 864 -7.90 32.30 19.60
CA ILE A 864 -7.79 32.32 21.05
C ILE A 864 -6.43 31.75 21.47
N LYS A 865 -5.63 32.51 22.21
CA LYS A 865 -4.38 32.03 22.80
C LYS A 865 -4.57 31.82 24.31
N PHE A 866 -4.20 30.64 24.77
CA PHE A 866 -4.22 30.30 26.21
C PHE A 866 -3.14 29.23 26.52
N GLN A 867 -2.92 28.94 27.78
CA GLN A 867 -1.93 27.98 28.25
C GLN A 867 -2.64 26.82 28.96
N LEU A 868 -2.19 25.60 28.68
CA LEU A 868 -2.58 24.41 29.42
C LEU A 868 -1.63 24.28 30.64
N SER A 869 -2.12 24.64 31.80
CA SER A 869 -1.38 24.56 33.07
C SER A 869 -1.84 23.42 33.98
N GLU A 870 -3.00 22.84 33.71
CA GLU A 870 -3.63 21.77 34.47
C GLU A 870 -3.82 20.53 33.63
N SER A 871 -4.08 19.40 34.26
CA SER A 871 -4.41 18.13 33.54
C SER A 871 -5.67 18.25 32.68
N ILE A 872 -6.65 19.06 33.15
CA ILE A 872 -7.88 19.37 32.41
C ILE A 872 -8.05 20.87 32.33
N THR A 873 -8.11 21.43 31.15
CA THR A 873 -8.41 22.85 30.91
C THR A 873 -9.70 22.95 30.10
N ASN A 874 -10.66 23.71 30.63
CA ASN A 874 -11.94 24.01 29.96
C ASN A 874 -11.90 25.43 29.40
N LEU A 875 -12.16 25.57 28.11
CA LEU A 875 -12.37 26.84 27.42
C LEU A 875 -13.85 26.96 27.06
N GLN A 876 -14.50 28.00 27.62
CA GLN A 876 -15.89 28.28 27.34
C GLN A 876 -16.03 29.57 26.53
N ILE A 877 -16.82 29.51 25.47
CA ILE A 877 -17.17 30.64 24.60
C ILE A 877 -18.69 30.85 24.73
N ILE A 878 -19.08 31.96 25.34
CA ILE A 878 -20.47 32.33 25.58
C ILE A 878 -20.93 33.26 24.44
N PHE A 879 -22.10 32.99 23.91
CA PHE A 879 -22.65 33.73 22.76
C PHE A 879 -23.18 35.11 23.17
#